data_b67dedc7ab9cb1bf11946492a5a47bd4
#
_entry.id   b67dedc7ab9cb1bf11946492a5a47bd4
#
_cell.length_a   1.000
_cell.length_b   1.000
_cell.length_c   1.000
_cell.angle_alpha   90.00
_cell.angle_beta   90.00
_cell.angle_gamma   90.00
#
_symmetry.space_group_name_H-M   'P 1'
#
loop_
_entity.id
_entity.type
_entity.pdbx_description
1 polymer ?
#
loop_
_entity_poly.entity_id
_entity_poly.type
_entity_poly.pdbx_seq_one_letter_code
_entity_poly.pdbx_strand_id
1 'polypeptide(L)'
;MSEDLDERSLRYHASEPRGKLAVTVTKPMATQSDLSLAYSPGVAAPCLAIARDASKASLYTARGNLIAVITNGTAVLGLGAIGALASKPVMEGKAALFKKFADIDVFDIEIEERDPQRFCDIVAGLEATFGGINLEDIKAPECFHIERTLRERLSIPVFHDDQHGTAIVCAAAVVSGLKVVGKTLAESRLVTSGAGAAALACLDLLVSMGLPKKNITVSDKVGVVYAGRTEEMDEYKARYARDTEARTLSDMIEGADIFLGLSAPNVLRPQDCTKMADKPLILALANPTPEIMPEDVKAVRPDAIVCTGRSDYPNQVNNVLCFPFIFRGALDVGATAINEEMKMACVHALSAIAESEPSDVVKRAYADQMLSFGPEYLLPKPFDPRLITEVSAAVARAAMESGVATRPIEDFRAYRRRLSRYVYRSSAVMEPIFERAREQPRRVVYGEGEDDRTLQAAQQIVDTGIAVPILIGREAIIAARAKELSLRMRVGENIQVVDPQTAPRLAAYSDRYYQLMARHGVSPGRAEQVVRSSRTVYAALMLREGDVDAMLCGTVGPFRQHLRRVREIIGKAEGVRDLSTLVGLILPHGTYFVCDTHITLDPSAEELAEMAVLSVDEVRRFGIEPKVALLSHSNFGTYNNPHSRKVRKAVRMLRGRYPELQIDGEMHGEAAISERIRKLRFPDARLRDNANLLVMPNMDAAHISYTLLKQIGGGVSVGPILLGAAAPIHILTESSTVRGIVNMTAYTVVQAQIREAAS
;
A
#
# COMPACT_ATOMS: atom_id res chain seq x y z
N MET A 1 -6.22 -27.82 13.31
CA MET A 1 -5.94 -26.62 14.14
C MET A 1 -5.72 -27.11 15.57
N SER A 2 -4.75 -26.58 16.30
CA SER A 2 -4.49 -26.99 17.67
C SER A 2 -5.57 -26.41 18.61
N GLU A 3 -5.87 -27.09 19.72
CA GLU A 3 -6.77 -26.61 20.79
C GLU A 3 -6.46 -25.14 21.20
N ASP A 4 -5.19 -24.76 21.17
CA ASP A 4 -4.72 -23.39 21.45
C ASP A 4 -5.31 -22.32 20.50
N LEU A 5 -5.50 -22.61 19.21
CA LEU A 5 -6.06 -21.64 18.25
C LEU A 5 -7.55 -21.43 18.48
N ASP A 6 -8.31 -22.46 18.77
CA ASP A 6 -9.76 -22.35 19.01
C ASP A 6 -10.02 -21.56 20.30
N GLU A 7 -9.30 -21.84 21.37
CA GLU A 7 -9.41 -21.08 22.62
C GLU A 7 -9.00 -19.61 22.47
N ARG A 8 -7.94 -19.34 21.73
CA ARG A 8 -7.51 -17.97 21.42
C ARG A 8 -8.54 -17.23 20.58
N SER A 9 -9.18 -17.91 19.62
CA SER A 9 -10.24 -17.36 18.79
C SER A 9 -11.48 -17.00 19.61
N LEU A 10 -11.92 -17.89 20.51
CA LEU A 10 -13.04 -17.60 21.40
C LEU A 10 -12.76 -16.40 22.31
N ARG A 11 -11.56 -16.31 22.90
CA ARG A 11 -11.13 -15.15 23.69
C ARG A 11 -11.12 -13.86 22.87
N TYR A 12 -10.61 -13.90 21.64
CA TYR A 12 -10.59 -12.75 20.76
C TYR A 12 -12.00 -12.20 20.50
N HIS A 13 -12.98 -13.07 20.23
CA HIS A 13 -14.35 -12.64 19.95
C HIS A 13 -15.12 -12.18 21.21
N ALA A 14 -14.77 -12.73 22.38
CA ALA A 14 -15.40 -12.39 23.66
C ALA A 14 -14.80 -11.13 24.33
N SER A 15 -13.66 -10.64 23.86
CA SER A 15 -12.99 -9.45 24.42
C SER A 15 -13.82 -8.17 24.20
N GLU A 16 -13.72 -7.21 25.13
CA GLU A 16 -14.39 -5.92 25.00
C GLU A 16 -13.62 -4.96 24.07
N PRO A 17 -14.30 -4.21 23.17
CA PRO A 17 -15.73 -4.30 22.88
C PRO A 17 -16.03 -5.60 22.10
N ARG A 18 -17.18 -6.22 22.41
CA ARG A 18 -17.60 -7.48 21.76
C ARG A 18 -17.94 -7.26 20.30
N GLY A 19 -17.72 -8.30 19.48
CA GLY A 19 -17.89 -8.23 18.03
C GLY A 19 -16.75 -7.51 17.32
N LYS A 20 -16.84 -7.38 16.01
CA LYS A 20 -15.79 -6.78 15.17
C LYS A 20 -16.21 -5.45 14.53
N LEU A 21 -17.48 -5.08 14.65
CA LEU A 21 -18.04 -3.90 14.00
C LEU A 21 -18.55 -2.88 15.04
N ALA A 22 -18.44 -1.61 14.67
CA ALA A 22 -19.02 -0.49 15.41
C ALA A 22 -19.56 0.53 14.44
N VAL A 23 -20.69 1.19 14.80
CA VAL A 23 -21.21 2.34 14.05
C VAL A 23 -20.68 3.61 14.69
N THR A 24 -20.07 4.49 13.88
CA THR A 24 -19.47 5.75 14.34
C THR A 24 -20.05 6.94 13.59
N VAL A 25 -20.17 8.08 14.28
CA VAL A 25 -20.60 9.35 13.69
C VAL A 25 -19.44 9.99 12.92
N THR A 26 -19.65 10.34 11.64
CA THR A 26 -18.63 10.89 10.75
C THR A 26 -18.66 12.42 10.63
N LYS A 27 -19.70 13.08 11.19
CA LYS A 27 -19.87 14.53 11.17
C LYS A 27 -19.77 15.11 12.58
N PRO A 28 -19.38 16.39 12.77
CA PRO A 28 -19.43 17.05 14.06
C PRO A 28 -20.84 17.03 14.63
N MET A 29 -20.96 16.72 15.93
CA MET A 29 -22.25 16.67 16.68
C MET A 29 -22.09 17.27 18.09
N ALA A 30 -21.29 18.36 18.21
CA ALA A 30 -20.94 18.93 19.50
C ALA A 30 -21.74 20.20 19.86
N THR A 31 -22.42 20.82 18.89
CA THR A 31 -23.13 22.10 19.08
C THR A 31 -24.57 22.02 18.62
N GLN A 32 -25.40 22.95 19.09
CA GLN A 32 -26.78 23.09 18.64
C GLN A 32 -26.87 23.37 17.12
N SER A 33 -25.89 24.08 16.57
CA SER A 33 -25.80 24.32 15.13
C SER A 33 -25.56 23.01 14.38
N ASP A 34 -24.64 22.17 14.87
CA ASP A 34 -24.38 20.85 14.26
C ASP A 34 -25.62 19.98 14.25
N LEU A 35 -26.35 19.97 15.39
CA LEU A 35 -27.60 19.21 15.52
C LEU A 35 -28.66 19.71 14.52
N SER A 36 -28.78 21.02 14.34
CA SER A 36 -29.73 21.63 13.41
C SER A 36 -29.43 21.28 11.96
N LEU A 37 -28.15 21.15 11.60
CA LEU A 37 -27.72 20.71 10.27
C LEU A 37 -27.89 19.21 10.05
N ALA A 38 -27.53 18.42 11.06
CA ALA A 38 -27.51 16.95 10.97
C ALA A 38 -28.91 16.33 11.05
N TYR A 39 -29.86 16.99 11.72
CA TYR A 39 -31.21 16.48 11.92
C TYR A 39 -32.26 17.56 11.61
N SER A 40 -33.00 18.08 12.58
CA SER A 40 -34.10 19.02 12.34
C SER A 40 -33.67 20.47 12.59
N PRO A 41 -33.95 21.43 11.67
CA PRO A 41 -34.70 21.31 10.41
C PRO A 41 -33.84 21.06 9.17
N GLY A 42 -32.50 21.13 9.26
CA GLY A 42 -31.57 21.16 8.13
C GLY A 42 -31.61 19.92 7.23
N VAL A 43 -31.90 18.73 7.79
CA VAL A 43 -31.99 17.47 7.07
C VAL A 43 -33.02 17.42 5.93
N ALA A 44 -34.02 18.33 5.97
CA ALA A 44 -35.03 18.44 4.92
C ALA A 44 -34.40 18.79 3.54
N ALA A 45 -33.34 19.58 3.52
CA ALA A 45 -32.68 19.99 2.28
C ALA A 45 -32.08 18.82 1.48
N PRO A 46 -31.22 17.94 2.05
CA PRO A 46 -30.75 16.74 1.35
C PRO A 46 -31.87 15.75 1.01
N CYS A 47 -32.90 15.59 1.84
CA CYS A 47 -34.05 14.75 1.52
C CYS A 47 -34.77 15.23 0.24
N LEU A 48 -35.05 16.52 0.13
CA LEU A 48 -35.68 17.10 -1.07
C LEU A 48 -34.77 17.04 -2.30
N ALA A 49 -33.46 17.17 -2.11
CA ALA A 49 -32.50 17.03 -3.19
C ALA A 49 -32.47 15.59 -3.77
N ILE A 50 -32.51 14.58 -2.89
CA ILE A 50 -32.58 13.15 -3.28
C ILE A 50 -33.93 12.81 -3.93
N ALA A 51 -35.01 13.34 -3.38
CA ALA A 51 -36.35 13.13 -3.96
C ALA A 51 -36.49 13.67 -5.41
N ARG A 52 -35.74 14.73 -5.73
CA ARG A 52 -35.69 15.29 -7.11
C ARG A 52 -34.74 14.54 -8.02
N ASP A 53 -33.67 13.98 -7.46
CA ASP A 53 -32.59 13.31 -8.17
C ASP A 53 -31.98 12.22 -7.29
N ALA A 54 -32.41 10.98 -7.52
CA ALA A 54 -31.99 9.81 -6.73
C ALA A 54 -30.47 9.58 -6.75
N SER A 55 -29.74 10.02 -7.78
CA SER A 55 -28.29 9.88 -7.87
C SER A 55 -27.57 10.59 -6.72
N LYS A 56 -28.17 11.64 -6.17
CA LYS A 56 -27.65 12.41 -5.03
C LYS A 56 -27.64 11.66 -3.71
N ALA A 57 -28.32 10.51 -3.61
CA ALA A 57 -28.24 9.67 -2.42
C ALA A 57 -26.80 9.26 -2.09
N SER A 58 -26.00 8.95 -3.09
CA SER A 58 -24.58 8.62 -2.92
C SER A 58 -23.70 9.80 -2.46
N LEU A 59 -24.16 11.05 -2.67
CA LEU A 59 -23.45 12.27 -2.27
C LEU A 59 -23.82 12.70 -0.85
N TYR A 60 -25.09 12.60 -0.48
CA TYR A 60 -25.61 13.14 0.78
C TYR A 60 -25.80 12.11 1.89
N THR A 61 -25.60 10.81 1.59
CA THR A 61 -25.75 9.73 2.56
C THR A 61 -24.55 8.77 2.52
N ALA A 62 -24.51 7.83 3.48
CA ALA A 62 -23.50 6.76 3.50
C ALA A 62 -23.65 5.76 2.33
N ARG A 63 -24.78 5.76 1.58
CA ARG A 63 -25.08 4.79 0.53
C ARG A 63 -23.96 4.64 -0.51
N GLY A 64 -23.26 5.72 -0.83
CA GLY A 64 -22.16 5.71 -1.81
C GLY A 64 -20.93 4.91 -1.36
N ASN A 65 -20.81 4.58 -0.07
CA ASN A 65 -19.71 3.82 0.51
C ASN A 65 -20.18 2.63 1.37
N LEU A 66 -21.45 2.27 1.32
CA LEU A 66 -22.07 1.24 2.18
C LEU A 66 -22.55 0.07 1.35
N ILE A 67 -22.11 -1.15 1.70
CA ILE A 67 -22.61 -2.39 1.10
C ILE A 67 -23.25 -3.28 2.15
N ALA A 68 -24.08 -4.23 1.69
CA ALA A 68 -24.54 -5.34 2.52
C ALA A 68 -23.72 -6.59 2.27
N VAL A 69 -23.32 -7.30 3.33
CA VAL A 69 -22.88 -8.70 3.27
C VAL A 69 -24.06 -9.56 3.72
N ILE A 70 -24.62 -10.37 2.81
CA ILE A 70 -25.89 -11.06 3.07
C ILE A 70 -25.69 -12.57 2.95
N THR A 71 -26.21 -13.31 3.94
CA THR A 71 -26.17 -14.77 4.01
C THR A 71 -27.48 -15.35 4.54
N ASN A 72 -27.72 -16.63 4.26
CA ASN A 72 -28.69 -17.46 4.97
C ASN A 72 -28.04 -18.62 5.75
N GLY A 73 -26.72 -18.63 5.85
CA GLY A 73 -25.95 -19.59 6.64
C GLY A 73 -26.05 -21.04 6.18
N THR A 74 -26.24 -21.29 4.87
CA THR A 74 -26.46 -22.65 4.34
C THR A 74 -25.18 -23.33 3.84
N ALA A 75 -24.03 -22.62 3.74
CA ALA A 75 -22.75 -23.17 3.28
C ALA A 75 -21.54 -22.51 3.98
N VAL A 76 -21.54 -22.45 5.29
CA VAL A 76 -20.57 -21.65 6.09
C VAL A 76 -19.23 -22.38 6.21
N LEU A 77 -18.15 -21.83 5.63
CA LEU A 77 -16.72 -22.20 5.86
C LEU A 77 -16.42 -23.71 5.92
N GLY A 78 -17.12 -24.58 5.21
CA GLY A 78 -16.96 -26.04 5.33
C GLY A 78 -17.66 -26.65 6.56
N LEU A 79 -18.30 -25.84 7.39
CA LEU A 79 -19.17 -26.30 8.49
C LEU A 79 -20.57 -26.70 7.98
N GLY A 80 -20.91 -26.29 6.74
CA GLY A 80 -22.18 -26.57 6.11
C GLY A 80 -23.32 -25.66 6.57
N ALA A 81 -24.52 -26.19 6.66
CA ALA A 81 -25.75 -25.44 6.98
C ALA A 81 -25.91 -25.24 8.49
N ILE A 82 -25.16 -24.35 9.09
CA ILE A 82 -25.22 -24.04 10.53
C ILE A 82 -26.27 -22.95 10.88
N GLY A 83 -26.90 -22.33 9.87
CA GLY A 83 -27.95 -21.34 10.03
C GLY A 83 -27.45 -19.89 10.11
N ALA A 84 -28.38 -18.97 9.91
CA ALA A 84 -28.09 -17.53 9.78
C ALA A 84 -27.40 -16.97 11.04
N LEU A 85 -27.93 -17.20 12.23
CA LEU A 85 -27.36 -16.65 13.47
C LEU A 85 -25.92 -17.14 13.72
N ALA A 86 -25.62 -18.41 13.46
CA ALA A 86 -24.31 -18.99 13.73
C ALA A 86 -23.26 -18.53 12.68
N SER A 87 -23.68 -18.03 11.50
CA SER A 87 -22.80 -17.45 10.48
C SER A 87 -22.32 -16.02 10.81
N LYS A 88 -22.97 -15.32 11.74
CA LYS A 88 -22.68 -13.92 12.06
C LYS A 88 -21.17 -13.63 12.34
N PRO A 89 -20.41 -14.42 13.08
CA PRO A 89 -18.99 -14.14 13.29
C PRO A 89 -18.18 -14.12 11.98
N VAL A 90 -18.58 -14.91 10.97
CA VAL A 90 -17.94 -14.91 9.65
C VAL A 90 -18.31 -13.63 8.89
N MET A 91 -19.58 -13.25 8.91
CA MET A 91 -20.07 -12.05 8.21
C MET A 91 -19.47 -10.76 8.79
N GLU A 92 -19.38 -10.65 10.12
CA GLU A 92 -18.62 -9.56 10.76
C GLU A 92 -17.14 -9.57 10.37
N GLY A 93 -16.55 -10.74 10.22
CA GLY A 93 -15.17 -10.88 9.72
C GLY A 93 -15.04 -10.34 8.30
N LYS A 94 -15.97 -10.69 7.41
CA LYS A 94 -16.02 -10.20 6.04
C LYS A 94 -16.16 -8.67 6.01
N ALA A 95 -17.06 -8.12 6.80
CA ALA A 95 -17.27 -6.68 6.93
C ALA A 95 -16.00 -5.95 7.42
N ALA A 96 -15.31 -6.51 8.41
CA ALA A 96 -14.05 -5.96 8.90
C ALA A 96 -12.95 -5.94 7.82
N LEU A 97 -12.90 -6.95 6.93
CA LEU A 97 -11.96 -6.99 5.81
C LEU A 97 -12.28 -5.91 4.76
N PHE A 98 -13.55 -5.71 4.41
CA PHE A 98 -13.97 -4.60 3.53
C PHE A 98 -13.54 -3.24 4.08
N LYS A 99 -13.77 -3.00 5.37
CA LYS A 99 -13.35 -1.75 6.04
C LYS A 99 -11.84 -1.61 6.08
N LYS A 100 -11.13 -2.68 6.45
CA LYS A 100 -9.67 -2.66 6.60
C LYS A 100 -8.93 -2.41 5.29
N PHE A 101 -9.34 -3.08 4.20
CA PHE A 101 -8.58 -3.08 2.95
C PHE A 101 -9.07 -2.06 1.92
N ALA A 102 -10.35 -1.67 1.97
CA ALA A 102 -10.93 -0.76 0.97
C ALA A 102 -11.68 0.44 1.58
N ASP A 103 -11.69 0.59 2.91
CA ASP A 103 -12.46 1.62 3.64
C ASP A 103 -13.95 1.67 3.24
N ILE A 104 -14.53 0.51 2.94
CA ILE A 104 -15.96 0.35 2.65
C ILE A 104 -16.69 0.04 3.94
N ASP A 105 -17.76 0.77 4.21
CA ASP A 105 -18.66 0.50 5.31
C ASP A 105 -19.58 -0.67 4.97
N VAL A 106 -19.88 -1.52 5.95
CA VAL A 106 -20.66 -2.73 5.72
C VAL A 106 -21.67 -2.92 6.84
N PHE A 107 -22.88 -3.31 6.45
CA PHE A 107 -23.79 -3.99 7.35
C PHE A 107 -23.88 -5.47 6.96
N ASP A 108 -23.59 -6.35 7.92
CA ASP A 108 -23.83 -7.78 7.79
C ASP A 108 -25.28 -8.09 8.12
N ILE A 109 -25.90 -8.88 7.25
CA ILE A 109 -27.34 -9.18 7.32
C ILE A 109 -27.53 -10.69 7.18
N GLU A 110 -27.85 -11.34 8.28
CA GLU A 110 -28.13 -12.76 8.38
C GLU A 110 -29.65 -12.99 8.26
N ILE A 111 -30.09 -13.64 7.19
CA ILE A 111 -31.51 -13.84 6.88
C ILE A 111 -31.90 -15.29 7.15
N GLU A 112 -32.79 -15.53 8.12
CA GLU A 112 -33.34 -16.86 8.41
C GLU A 112 -34.47 -17.19 7.42
N GLU A 113 -34.13 -17.32 6.14
CA GLU A 113 -35.03 -17.75 5.07
C GLU A 113 -34.29 -18.69 4.10
N ARG A 114 -34.90 -19.87 3.86
CA ARG A 114 -34.32 -20.91 2.98
C ARG A 114 -34.99 -21.00 1.61
N ASP A 115 -36.17 -20.43 1.47
CA ASP A 115 -36.83 -20.32 0.16
C ASP A 115 -36.10 -19.27 -0.68
N PRO A 116 -35.54 -19.62 -1.84
CA PRO A 116 -34.75 -18.71 -2.65
C PRO A 116 -35.55 -17.49 -3.14
N GLN A 117 -36.85 -17.67 -3.45
CA GLN A 117 -37.66 -16.56 -3.95
C GLN A 117 -37.97 -15.56 -2.83
N ARG A 118 -38.34 -16.01 -1.64
CA ARG A 118 -38.58 -15.17 -0.48
C ARG A 118 -37.31 -14.46 -0.03
N PHE A 119 -36.18 -15.18 -0.07
CA PHE A 119 -34.85 -14.57 0.19
C PHE A 119 -34.59 -13.41 -0.77
N CYS A 120 -34.79 -13.61 -2.09
CA CYS A 120 -34.66 -12.57 -3.09
C CYS A 120 -35.61 -11.38 -2.84
N ASP A 121 -36.83 -11.63 -2.40
CA ASP A 121 -37.81 -10.56 -2.12
C ASP A 121 -37.37 -9.70 -0.93
N ILE A 122 -36.84 -10.32 0.13
CA ILE A 122 -36.29 -9.62 1.30
C ILE A 122 -35.10 -8.76 0.87
N VAL A 123 -34.13 -9.36 0.16
CA VAL A 123 -32.91 -8.68 -0.27
C VAL A 123 -33.20 -7.52 -1.21
N ALA A 124 -34.13 -7.70 -2.16
CA ALA A 124 -34.53 -6.65 -3.08
C ALA A 124 -35.15 -5.43 -2.36
N GLY A 125 -35.86 -5.66 -1.26
CA GLY A 125 -36.41 -4.57 -0.43
C GLY A 125 -35.35 -3.70 0.25
N LEU A 126 -34.08 -4.15 0.32
CA LEU A 126 -32.96 -3.43 0.96
C LEU A 126 -32.18 -2.53 0.00
N GLU A 127 -32.45 -2.57 -1.32
CA GLU A 127 -31.67 -1.84 -2.34
C GLU A 127 -31.46 -0.36 -2.02
N ALA A 128 -32.50 0.31 -1.50
CA ALA A 128 -32.44 1.74 -1.21
C ALA A 128 -31.33 2.12 -0.21
N THR A 129 -30.94 1.20 0.68
CA THR A 129 -29.95 1.43 1.73
C THR A 129 -28.52 1.34 1.23
N PHE A 130 -28.25 0.46 0.26
CA PHE A 130 -26.90 0.04 -0.12
C PHE A 130 -26.48 0.51 -1.50
N GLY A 131 -25.15 0.67 -1.67
CA GLY A 131 -24.50 0.89 -2.97
C GLY A 131 -24.10 -0.40 -3.67
N GLY A 132 -24.18 -1.56 -2.99
CA GLY A 132 -23.89 -2.88 -3.53
C GLY A 132 -24.18 -3.99 -2.54
N ILE A 133 -24.26 -5.23 -3.01
CA ILE A 133 -24.56 -6.42 -2.22
C ILE A 133 -23.52 -7.51 -2.48
N ASN A 134 -22.89 -7.98 -1.41
CA ASN A 134 -22.09 -9.20 -1.39
C ASN A 134 -22.90 -10.36 -0.83
N LEU A 135 -23.16 -11.38 -1.62
CA LEU A 135 -23.76 -12.64 -1.17
C LEU A 135 -22.64 -13.56 -0.68
N GLU A 136 -22.87 -14.21 0.47
CA GLU A 136 -21.85 -15.01 1.15
C GLU A 136 -22.44 -16.29 1.72
N ASP A 137 -21.71 -17.41 1.64
CA ASP A 137 -22.03 -18.68 2.31
C ASP A 137 -23.45 -19.22 1.99
N ILE A 138 -23.92 -19.06 0.74
CA ILE A 138 -25.19 -19.60 0.24
C ILE A 138 -24.89 -20.84 -0.61
N LYS A 139 -25.53 -21.97 -0.26
CA LYS A 139 -25.27 -23.25 -0.92
C LYS A 139 -25.72 -23.30 -2.37
N ALA A 140 -25.06 -24.14 -3.19
CA ALA A 140 -25.50 -24.51 -4.50
C ALA A 140 -26.60 -25.63 -4.42
N PRO A 141 -27.57 -25.68 -5.34
CA PRO A 141 -27.68 -24.83 -6.55
C PRO A 141 -28.42 -23.50 -6.32
N GLU A 142 -28.99 -23.28 -5.13
CA GLU A 142 -29.84 -22.11 -4.80
C GLU A 142 -29.10 -20.80 -5.03
N CYS A 143 -27.80 -20.74 -4.74
CA CYS A 143 -26.98 -19.53 -4.92
C CYS A 143 -26.97 -19.00 -6.36
N PHE A 144 -27.03 -19.88 -7.37
CA PHE A 144 -27.09 -19.47 -8.78
C PHE A 144 -28.39 -18.76 -9.12
N HIS A 145 -29.51 -19.31 -8.63
CA HIS A 145 -30.83 -18.71 -8.83
C HIS A 145 -30.92 -17.37 -8.11
N ILE A 146 -30.48 -17.30 -6.85
CA ILE A 146 -30.52 -16.09 -6.01
C ILE A 146 -29.72 -14.98 -6.66
N GLU A 147 -28.45 -15.23 -7.02
CA GLU A 147 -27.61 -14.22 -7.62
C GLU A 147 -28.18 -13.72 -8.95
N ARG A 148 -28.56 -14.62 -9.85
CA ARG A 148 -29.16 -14.27 -11.15
C ARG A 148 -30.40 -13.40 -10.97
N THR A 149 -31.33 -13.80 -10.11
CA THR A 149 -32.58 -13.08 -9.86
C THR A 149 -32.32 -11.69 -9.29
N LEU A 150 -31.38 -11.55 -8.34
CA LEU A 150 -31.05 -10.26 -7.76
C LEU A 150 -30.32 -9.35 -8.75
N ARG A 151 -29.41 -9.87 -9.57
CA ARG A 151 -28.74 -9.09 -10.63
C ARG A 151 -29.71 -8.56 -11.68
N GLU A 152 -30.78 -9.30 -11.99
CA GLU A 152 -31.83 -8.87 -12.93
C GLU A 152 -32.78 -7.83 -12.31
N ARG A 153 -33.02 -7.90 -11.00
CA ARG A 153 -34.00 -7.04 -10.29
C ARG A 153 -33.43 -5.73 -9.78
N LEU A 154 -32.14 -5.70 -9.44
CA LEU A 154 -31.50 -4.58 -8.77
C LEU A 154 -30.66 -3.72 -9.71
N SER A 155 -30.59 -2.42 -9.41
CA SER A 155 -29.79 -1.44 -10.14
C SER A 155 -28.45 -1.16 -9.47
N ILE A 156 -28.04 -1.97 -8.49
CA ILE A 156 -26.75 -1.92 -7.78
C ILE A 156 -26.01 -3.23 -7.98
N PRO A 157 -24.65 -3.24 -7.88
CA PRO A 157 -23.86 -4.44 -8.00
C PRO A 157 -24.28 -5.53 -7.01
N VAL A 158 -24.54 -6.74 -7.53
CA VAL A 158 -24.71 -7.98 -6.77
C VAL A 158 -23.58 -8.92 -7.14
N PHE A 159 -22.89 -9.46 -6.15
CA PHE A 159 -21.69 -10.28 -6.34
C PHE A 159 -21.66 -11.41 -5.29
N HIS A 160 -21.57 -12.66 -5.73
CA HIS A 160 -21.42 -13.79 -4.84
C HIS A 160 -19.94 -14.15 -4.71
N ASP A 161 -19.35 -13.88 -3.53
CA ASP A 161 -17.90 -14.00 -3.37
C ASP A 161 -17.37 -15.41 -3.48
N ASP A 162 -18.08 -16.42 -2.94
CA ASP A 162 -17.66 -17.83 -3.04
C ASP A 162 -17.60 -18.32 -4.49
N GLN A 163 -18.40 -17.74 -5.38
CA GLN A 163 -18.33 -18.03 -6.80
C GLN A 163 -17.25 -17.19 -7.47
N HIS A 164 -17.45 -15.88 -7.50
CA HIS A 164 -16.69 -14.99 -8.36
C HIS A 164 -15.37 -14.50 -7.74
N GLY A 165 -15.32 -14.31 -6.40
CA GLY A 165 -14.07 -14.00 -5.72
C GLY A 165 -13.07 -15.14 -5.85
N THR A 166 -13.52 -16.36 -5.62
CA THR A 166 -12.72 -17.57 -5.84
C THR A 166 -12.27 -17.70 -7.30
N ALA A 167 -13.19 -17.50 -8.26
CA ALA A 167 -12.87 -17.57 -9.68
C ALA A 167 -11.79 -16.56 -10.10
N ILE A 168 -11.88 -15.32 -9.65
CA ILE A 168 -10.92 -14.25 -9.97
C ILE A 168 -9.53 -14.57 -9.43
N VAL A 169 -9.42 -14.98 -8.17
CA VAL A 169 -8.12 -15.26 -7.55
C VAL A 169 -7.50 -16.53 -8.12
N CYS A 170 -8.30 -17.58 -8.38
CA CYS A 170 -7.84 -18.78 -9.10
C CYS A 170 -7.34 -18.44 -10.51
N ALA A 171 -8.10 -17.66 -11.28
CA ALA A 171 -7.69 -17.26 -12.62
C ALA A 171 -6.39 -16.44 -12.60
N ALA A 172 -6.21 -15.54 -11.61
CA ALA A 172 -4.96 -14.81 -11.44
C ALA A 172 -3.78 -15.74 -11.13
N ALA A 173 -3.97 -16.75 -10.26
CA ALA A 173 -2.95 -17.76 -9.99
C ALA A 173 -2.60 -18.58 -11.23
N VAL A 174 -3.60 -18.97 -12.02
CA VAL A 174 -3.41 -19.71 -13.29
C VAL A 174 -2.63 -18.86 -14.30
N VAL A 175 -3.05 -17.61 -14.53
CA VAL A 175 -2.37 -16.70 -15.47
C VAL A 175 -0.91 -16.48 -15.06
N SER A 176 -0.65 -16.18 -13.79
CA SER A 176 0.70 -15.98 -13.26
C SER A 176 1.54 -17.27 -13.33
N GLY A 177 0.95 -18.42 -12.97
CA GLY A 177 1.62 -19.71 -13.00
C GLY A 177 1.98 -20.13 -14.42
N LEU A 178 1.08 -19.96 -15.39
CA LEU A 178 1.38 -20.27 -16.81
C LEU A 178 2.50 -19.39 -17.34
N LYS A 179 2.56 -18.12 -16.99
CA LYS A 179 3.70 -17.24 -17.33
C LYS A 179 5.03 -17.77 -16.76
N VAL A 180 5.04 -18.21 -15.50
CA VAL A 180 6.25 -18.76 -14.85
C VAL A 180 6.74 -20.01 -15.54
N VAL A 181 5.84 -20.89 -15.99
CA VAL A 181 6.22 -22.16 -16.68
C VAL A 181 6.35 -22.02 -18.19
N GLY A 182 6.02 -20.85 -18.77
CA GLY A 182 6.15 -20.57 -20.21
C GLY A 182 5.05 -21.24 -21.07
N LYS A 183 3.86 -21.46 -20.51
CA LYS A 183 2.69 -22.03 -21.22
C LYS A 183 1.63 -20.96 -21.48
N THR A 184 0.72 -21.23 -22.44
CA THR A 184 -0.42 -20.35 -22.76
C THR A 184 -1.73 -20.96 -22.28
N LEU A 185 -2.69 -20.11 -21.90
CA LEU A 185 -4.01 -20.56 -21.45
C LEU A 185 -4.76 -21.29 -22.58
N ALA A 186 -4.65 -20.82 -23.81
CA ALA A 186 -5.33 -21.38 -24.97
C ALA A 186 -4.90 -22.82 -25.32
N GLU A 187 -3.67 -23.21 -24.97
CA GLU A 187 -3.12 -24.54 -25.26
C GLU A 187 -3.20 -25.48 -24.06
N SER A 188 -3.44 -24.94 -22.86
CA SER A 188 -3.43 -25.71 -21.62
C SER A 188 -4.63 -26.65 -21.51
N ARG A 189 -4.41 -27.82 -20.89
CA ARG A 189 -5.45 -28.78 -20.48
C ARG A 189 -5.72 -28.64 -18.99
N LEU A 190 -6.98 -28.43 -18.63
CA LEU A 190 -7.43 -28.28 -17.26
C LEU A 190 -8.33 -29.45 -16.83
N VAL A 191 -8.00 -29.98 -15.66
CA VAL A 191 -8.79 -30.99 -14.97
C VAL A 191 -9.26 -30.42 -13.63
N THR A 192 -10.54 -30.53 -13.32
CA THR A 192 -11.06 -30.10 -12.02
C THR A 192 -11.68 -31.22 -11.21
N SER A 193 -11.39 -31.26 -9.93
CA SER A 193 -12.11 -32.03 -8.92
C SER A 193 -13.04 -31.08 -8.16
N GLY A 194 -14.33 -31.34 -8.32
CA GLY A 194 -15.42 -30.47 -7.86
C GLY A 194 -16.21 -29.89 -9.04
N ALA A 195 -17.54 -29.90 -8.93
CA ALA A 195 -18.47 -29.33 -9.89
C ALA A 195 -19.54 -28.46 -9.17
N GLY A 196 -19.18 -27.86 -8.06
CA GLY A 196 -20.01 -26.92 -7.30
C GLY A 196 -19.89 -25.49 -7.80
N ALA A 197 -20.46 -24.55 -7.06
CA ALA A 197 -20.55 -23.13 -7.41
C ALA A 197 -19.18 -22.51 -7.73
N ALA A 198 -18.20 -22.67 -6.85
CA ALA A 198 -16.86 -22.12 -7.03
C ALA A 198 -16.14 -22.72 -8.26
N ALA A 199 -16.20 -24.05 -8.43
CA ALA A 199 -15.54 -24.73 -9.55
C ALA A 199 -16.11 -24.27 -10.90
N LEU A 200 -17.43 -24.24 -11.05
CA LEU A 200 -18.09 -23.84 -12.29
C LEU A 200 -17.83 -22.36 -12.61
N ALA A 201 -17.84 -21.48 -11.60
CA ALA A 201 -17.49 -20.07 -11.78
C ALA A 201 -16.03 -19.86 -12.22
N CYS A 202 -15.07 -20.65 -11.67
CA CYS A 202 -13.67 -20.65 -12.12
C CYS A 202 -13.57 -21.06 -13.60
N LEU A 203 -14.26 -22.11 -13.99
CA LEU A 203 -14.23 -22.58 -15.37
C LEU A 203 -14.85 -21.58 -16.33
N ASP A 204 -16.01 -20.99 -15.99
CA ASP A 204 -16.68 -19.99 -16.80
C ASP A 204 -15.78 -18.77 -17.03
N LEU A 205 -15.10 -18.28 -15.98
CA LEU A 205 -14.16 -17.16 -16.10
C LEU A 205 -12.93 -17.51 -16.93
N LEU A 206 -12.32 -18.68 -16.74
CA LEU A 206 -11.16 -19.12 -17.55
C LEU A 206 -11.54 -19.30 -19.02
N VAL A 207 -12.76 -19.77 -19.30
CA VAL A 207 -13.27 -19.87 -20.69
C VAL A 207 -13.44 -18.49 -21.30
N SER A 208 -14.01 -17.52 -20.58
CA SER A 208 -14.13 -16.14 -21.06
C SER A 208 -12.76 -15.46 -21.31
N MET A 209 -11.71 -15.92 -20.59
CA MET A 209 -10.32 -15.49 -20.79
C MET A 209 -9.58 -16.24 -21.91
N GLY A 210 -10.22 -17.22 -22.57
CA GLY A 210 -9.68 -17.91 -23.74
C GLY A 210 -9.26 -19.37 -23.54
N LEU A 211 -9.57 -20.00 -22.40
CA LEU A 211 -9.39 -21.44 -22.24
C LEU A 211 -10.46 -22.20 -23.05
N PRO A 212 -10.09 -23.02 -24.07
CA PRO A 212 -11.10 -23.73 -24.85
C PRO A 212 -11.85 -24.76 -24.00
N LYS A 213 -13.19 -24.75 -24.03
CA LYS A 213 -14.02 -25.75 -23.32
C LYS A 213 -13.61 -27.20 -23.61
N LYS A 214 -13.17 -27.48 -24.83
CA LYS A 214 -12.67 -28.81 -25.22
C LYS A 214 -11.43 -29.26 -24.44
N ASN A 215 -10.72 -28.35 -23.80
CA ASN A 215 -9.54 -28.65 -23.00
C ASN A 215 -9.85 -28.83 -21.51
N ILE A 216 -11.13 -28.73 -21.10
CA ILE A 216 -11.57 -28.86 -19.72
C ILE A 216 -12.21 -30.22 -19.50
N THR A 217 -11.86 -30.91 -18.41
CA THR A 217 -12.54 -32.13 -17.94
C THR A 217 -12.88 -31.94 -16.44
N VAL A 218 -14.16 -32.21 -16.13
CA VAL A 218 -14.73 -31.99 -14.79
C VAL A 218 -15.05 -33.31 -14.11
N SER A 219 -14.79 -33.41 -12.82
CA SER A 219 -15.31 -34.51 -11.98
C SER A 219 -15.99 -33.99 -10.72
N ASP A 220 -16.90 -34.76 -10.20
CA ASP A 220 -17.55 -34.57 -8.91
C ASP A 220 -17.47 -35.85 -8.06
N LYS A 221 -18.25 -35.94 -6.96
CA LYS A 221 -18.26 -37.09 -6.05
C LYS A 221 -18.64 -38.43 -6.74
N VAL A 222 -19.32 -38.37 -7.87
CA VAL A 222 -19.72 -39.56 -8.65
C VAL A 222 -18.65 -39.97 -9.66
N GLY A 223 -17.74 -39.02 -10.02
CA GLY A 223 -16.70 -39.20 -11.02
C GLY A 223 -16.77 -38.18 -12.13
N VAL A 224 -16.24 -38.54 -13.31
CA VAL A 224 -16.16 -37.62 -14.46
C VAL A 224 -17.55 -37.20 -14.93
N VAL A 225 -17.70 -35.92 -15.29
CA VAL A 225 -18.90 -35.37 -15.93
C VAL A 225 -18.80 -35.64 -17.44
N TYR A 226 -19.41 -36.73 -17.89
CA TYR A 226 -19.37 -37.17 -19.31
C TYR A 226 -20.71 -37.03 -20.01
N ALA A 227 -20.69 -36.98 -21.33
CA ALA A 227 -21.92 -36.90 -22.16
C ALA A 227 -22.82 -38.13 -21.97
N GLY A 228 -24.08 -37.89 -21.63
CA GLY A 228 -25.03 -38.95 -21.33
C GLY A 228 -25.08 -39.43 -19.87
N ARG A 229 -24.27 -38.90 -18.98
CA ARG A 229 -24.40 -39.12 -17.55
C ARG A 229 -25.70 -38.49 -17.03
N THR A 230 -26.45 -39.19 -16.21
CA THR A 230 -27.70 -38.71 -15.61
C THR A 230 -27.62 -38.52 -14.09
N GLU A 231 -26.74 -39.27 -13.43
CA GLU A 231 -26.57 -39.21 -11.97
C GLU A 231 -25.95 -37.90 -11.50
N GLU A 232 -26.58 -37.21 -10.53
CA GLU A 232 -26.12 -35.96 -9.94
C GLU A 232 -25.83 -34.86 -10.98
N MET A 233 -26.62 -34.78 -12.04
CA MET A 233 -26.50 -33.78 -13.10
C MET A 233 -27.51 -32.65 -12.92
N ASP A 234 -27.07 -31.45 -13.27
CA ASP A 234 -27.88 -30.24 -13.38
C ASP A 234 -27.51 -29.47 -14.66
N GLU A 235 -28.24 -28.39 -14.96
CA GLU A 235 -28.02 -27.58 -16.17
C GLU A 235 -26.63 -26.93 -16.22
N TYR A 236 -26.03 -26.60 -15.04
CA TYR A 236 -24.75 -25.96 -14.94
C TYR A 236 -23.59 -26.93 -15.21
N LYS A 237 -23.64 -28.14 -14.63
CA LYS A 237 -22.66 -29.20 -14.89
C LYS A 237 -22.73 -29.70 -16.33
N ALA A 238 -23.96 -29.82 -16.89
CA ALA A 238 -24.17 -30.30 -18.24
C ALA A 238 -23.41 -29.47 -19.30
N ARG A 239 -23.14 -28.21 -19.04
CA ARG A 239 -22.35 -27.34 -19.94
C ARG A 239 -20.89 -27.79 -20.12
N TYR A 240 -20.38 -28.61 -19.22
CA TYR A 240 -19.03 -29.14 -19.20
C TYR A 240 -18.97 -30.66 -19.42
N ALA A 241 -20.10 -31.32 -19.71
CA ALA A 241 -20.14 -32.74 -20.05
C ALA A 241 -19.34 -33.02 -21.33
N ARG A 242 -18.43 -33.99 -21.29
CA ARG A 242 -17.53 -34.35 -22.40
C ARG A 242 -17.83 -35.73 -22.94
N ASP A 243 -17.59 -35.90 -24.22
CA ASP A 243 -17.50 -37.23 -24.83
C ASP A 243 -16.10 -37.81 -24.48
N THR A 244 -16.06 -38.74 -23.53
CA THR A 244 -14.83 -39.33 -22.99
C THR A 244 -15.12 -40.67 -22.32
N GLU A 245 -14.16 -41.58 -22.42
CA GLU A 245 -14.18 -42.89 -21.73
C GLU A 245 -13.70 -42.80 -20.27
N ALA A 246 -13.08 -41.65 -19.85
CA ALA A 246 -12.63 -41.46 -18.48
C ALA A 246 -13.83 -41.45 -17.51
N ARG A 247 -13.69 -42.12 -16.36
CA ARG A 247 -14.72 -42.18 -15.32
C ARG A 247 -14.22 -41.70 -13.94
N THR A 248 -12.92 -41.75 -13.70
CA THR A 248 -12.32 -41.35 -12.44
C THR A 248 -11.37 -40.16 -12.62
N LEU A 249 -11.00 -39.50 -11.53
CA LEU A 249 -9.99 -38.44 -11.51
C LEU A 249 -8.66 -38.96 -12.09
N SER A 250 -8.26 -40.17 -11.75
CA SER A 250 -7.02 -40.80 -12.22
C SER A 250 -6.99 -41.05 -13.73
N ASP A 251 -8.17 -41.26 -14.37
CA ASP A 251 -8.26 -41.46 -15.80
C ASP A 251 -8.13 -40.15 -16.57
N MET A 252 -8.65 -39.05 -16.02
CA MET A 252 -8.70 -37.79 -16.75
C MET A 252 -7.47 -36.91 -16.56
N ILE A 253 -6.61 -37.16 -15.53
CA ILE A 253 -5.51 -36.29 -15.16
C ILE A 253 -4.29 -36.43 -16.05
N GLU A 254 -4.17 -37.49 -16.85
CA GLU A 254 -3.04 -37.75 -17.71
C GLU A 254 -2.83 -36.61 -18.71
N GLY A 255 -1.61 -36.06 -18.72
CA GLY A 255 -1.22 -34.94 -19.57
C GLY A 255 -1.93 -33.61 -19.24
N ALA A 256 -2.55 -33.46 -18.10
CA ALA A 256 -3.14 -32.18 -17.67
C ALA A 256 -2.04 -31.19 -17.26
N ASP A 257 -2.16 -29.95 -17.72
CA ASP A 257 -1.29 -28.84 -17.33
C ASP A 257 -1.73 -28.21 -16.01
N ILE A 258 -3.04 -28.21 -15.75
CA ILE A 258 -3.65 -27.55 -14.60
C ILE A 258 -4.59 -28.54 -13.91
N PHE A 259 -4.39 -28.72 -12.61
CA PHE A 259 -5.36 -29.33 -11.70
C PHE A 259 -6.01 -28.25 -10.84
N LEU A 260 -7.34 -28.17 -10.86
CA LEU A 260 -8.14 -27.28 -10.03
C LEU A 260 -8.99 -28.10 -9.06
N GLY A 261 -8.59 -28.13 -7.81
CA GLY A 261 -9.28 -28.80 -6.70
C GLY A 261 -10.18 -27.82 -5.94
N LEU A 262 -11.48 -28.06 -5.97
CA LEU A 262 -12.51 -27.32 -5.23
C LEU A 262 -13.56 -28.33 -4.71
N SER A 263 -13.11 -29.37 -4.00
CA SER A 263 -13.92 -30.54 -3.65
C SER A 263 -13.74 -30.97 -2.21
N ALA A 264 -12.95 -32.01 -1.95
CA ALA A 264 -12.81 -32.65 -0.66
C ALA A 264 -11.33 -32.97 -0.34
N PRO A 265 -10.98 -33.12 0.95
CA PRO A 265 -9.63 -33.48 1.35
C PRO A 265 -9.12 -34.77 0.73
N ASN A 266 -7.82 -34.79 0.36
CA ASN A 266 -7.07 -35.99 -0.01
C ASN A 266 -7.63 -36.79 -1.21
N VAL A 267 -8.35 -36.13 -2.14
CA VAL A 267 -8.91 -36.79 -3.34
C VAL A 267 -7.88 -36.97 -4.46
N LEU A 268 -6.83 -36.13 -4.50
CA LEU A 268 -5.73 -36.26 -5.46
C LEU A 268 -4.58 -37.07 -4.83
N ARG A 269 -4.18 -38.13 -5.48
CA ARG A 269 -3.10 -39.00 -4.99
C ARG A 269 -1.75 -38.58 -5.58
N PRO A 270 -0.62 -38.75 -4.85
CA PRO A 270 0.72 -38.44 -5.38
C PRO A 270 1.02 -39.13 -6.72
N GLN A 271 0.58 -40.42 -6.90
CA GLN A 271 0.78 -41.17 -8.15
C GLN A 271 0.02 -40.52 -9.35
N ASP A 272 -1.08 -39.87 -9.11
CA ASP A 272 -1.83 -39.20 -10.18
C ASP A 272 -1.11 -37.93 -10.63
N CYS A 273 -0.42 -37.24 -9.72
CA CYS A 273 0.41 -36.08 -10.07
C CYS A 273 1.55 -36.43 -11.04
N THR A 274 2.09 -37.66 -11.00
CA THR A 274 3.15 -38.10 -11.92
C THR A 274 2.67 -38.25 -13.35
N LYS A 275 1.37 -38.36 -13.62
CA LYS A 275 0.77 -38.48 -14.95
C LYS A 275 0.54 -37.13 -15.61
N MET A 276 0.63 -36.02 -14.87
CA MET A 276 0.41 -34.68 -15.41
C MET A 276 1.54 -34.24 -16.35
N ALA A 277 1.27 -33.24 -17.16
CA ALA A 277 2.24 -32.60 -18.04
C ALA A 277 3.47 -32.06 -17.29
N ASP A 278 4.52 -31.68 -18.00
CA ASP A 278 5.69 -31.06 -17.42
C ASP A 278 5.34 -29.72 -16.75
N LYS A 279 5.96 -29.44 -15.59
CA LYS A 279 5.74 -28.23 -14.79
C LYS A 279 4.23 -27.92 -14.58
N PRO A 280 3.46 -28.84 -13.97
CA PRO A 280 2.04 -28.66 -13.81
C PRO A 280 1.72 -27.61 -12.73
N LEU A 281 0.57 -26.95 -12.88
CA LEU A 281 -0.03 -26.10 -11.86
C LEU A 281 -1.06 -26.92 -11.08
N ILE A 282 -0.90 -27.02 -9.77
CA ILE A 282 -1.80 -27.77 -8.87
C ILE A 282 -2.41 -26.79 -7.88
N LEU A 283 -3.67 -26.43 -8.09
CA LEU A 283 -4.47 -25.60 -7.18
C LEU A 283 -5.33 -26.53 -6.32
N ALA A 284 -4.88 -26.84 -5.10
CA ALA A 284 -5.57 -27.71 -4.14
C ALA A 284 -6.21 -26.83 -3.06
N LEU A 285 -7.48 -26.47 -3.24
CA LEU A 285 -8.12 -25.35 -2.53
C LEU A 285 -9.16 -25.76 -1.50
N ALA A 286 -9.40 -27.05 -1.28
CA ALA A 286 -10.28 -27.51 -0.22
C ALA A 286 -9.76 -27.06 1.17
N ASN A 287 -10.67 -26.60 2.03
CA ASN A 287 -10.37 -26.12 3.37
C ASN A 287 -11.10 -26.96 4.44
N PRO A 288 -10.46 -27.23 5.61
CA PRO A 288 -9.12 -26.81 6.01
C PRO A 288 -7.99 -27.70 5.48
N THR A 289 -8.29 -28.87 4.94
CA THR A 289 -7.32 -29.82 4.38
C THR A 289 -7.48 -29.82 2.86
N PRO A 290 -6.40 -29.59 2.07
CA PRO A 290 -6.47 -29.55 0.62
C PRO A 290 -6.67 -30.94 -0.01
N GLU A 291 -6.95 -31.00 -1.30
CA GLU A 291 -7.09 -32.22 -2.10
C GLU A 291 -5.82 -33.06 -2.10
N ILE A 292 -4.65 -32.43 -1.93
CA ILE A 292 -3.34 -33.04 -1.72
C ILE A 292 -2.45 -32.03 -0.98
N MET A 293 -1.60 -32.53 -0.10
CA MET A 293 -0.64 -31.66 0.61
C MET A 293 0.51 -31.23 -0.30
N PRO A 294 0.99 -29.97 -0.23
CA PRO A 294 2.10 -29.49 -1.06
C PRO A 294 3.36 -30.33 -0.97
N GLU A 295 3.72 -30.81 0.23
CA GLU A 295 4.86 -31.70 0.46
C GLU A 295 4.73 -33.04 -0.28
N ASP A 296 3.54 -33.61 -0.36
CA ASP A 296 3.28 -34.87 -1.09
C ASP A 296 3.42 -34.66 -2.60
N VAL A 297 3.00 -33.49 -3.13
CA VAL A 297 3.22 -33.13 -4.51
C VAL A 297 4.71 -32.97 -4.79
N LYS A 298 5.42 -32.20 -3.98
CA LYS A 298 6.84 -31.91 -4.18
C LYS A 298 7.73 -33.14 -4.08
N ALA A 299 7.31 -34.13 -3.29
CA ALA A 299 8.02 -35.42 -3.18
C ALA A 299 8.06 -36.20 -4.52
N VAL A 300 7.01 -36.10 -5.34
CA VAL A 300 6.89 -36.83 -6.60
C VAL A 300 7.05 -35.94 -7.84
N ARG A 301 6.78 -34.63 -7.72
CA ARG A 301 6.84 -33.62 -8.79
C ARG A 301 7.48 -32.32 -8.25
N PRO A 302 8.80 -32.29 -8.07
CA PRO A 302 9.50 -31.11 -7.60
C PRO A 302 9.38 -29.89 -8.56
N ASP A 303 9.07 -30.14 -9.82
CA ASP A 303 8.82 -29.14 -10.86
C ASP A 303 7.41 -28.53 -10.83
N ALA A 304 6.46 -29.12 -10.09
CA ALA A 304 5.10 -28.61 -9.99
C ALA A 304 5.04 -27.30 -9.21
N ILE A 305 4.14 -26.39 -9.61
CA ILE A 305 3.76 -25.22 -8.83
C ILE A 305 2.48 -25.54 -8.07
N VAL A 306 2.48 -25.33 -6.75
CA VAL A 306 1.34 -25.64 -5.88
C VAL A 306 0.76 -24.38 -5.28
N CYS A 307 -0.58 -24.27 -5.34
CA CYS A 307 -1.38 -23.26 -4.67
C CYS A 307 -2.36 -23.91 -3.70
N THR A 308 -2.61 -23.27 -2.55
CA THR A 308 -3.60 -23.76 -1.56
C THR A 308 -4.46 -22.62 -1.03
N GLY A 309 -5.58 -22.94 -0.35
CA GLY A 309 -6.35 -21.96 0.42
C GLY A 309 -5.68 -21.54 1.75
N ARG A 310 -4.65 -22.26 2.20
CA ARG A 310 -4.02 -22.08 3.50
C ARG A 310 -3.00 -20.96 3.52
N SER A 311 -2.98 -20.20 4.62
CA SER A 311 -2.05 -19.08 4.82
C SER A 311 -0.62 -19.47 5.21
N ASP A 312 -0.42 -20.71 5.61
CA ASP A 312 0.88 -21.27 6.03
C ASP A 312 1.71 -21.84 4.86
N TYR A 313 1.16 -21.80 3.63
CA TYR A 313 1.86 -22.22 2.41
C TYR A 313 2.08 -21.05 1.43
N PRO A 314 3.06 -21.15 0.52
CA PRO A 314 3.19 -20.24 -0.62
C PRO A 314 1.95 -20.25 -1.52
N ASN A 315 1.78 -19.18 -2.32
CA ASN A 315 0.68 -19.07 -3.30
C ASN A 315 -0.71 -19.28 -2.69
N GLN A 316 -0.99 -18.66 -1.54
CA GLN A 316 -2.32 -18.70 -0.94
C GLN A 316 -3.36 -18.09 -1.89
N VAL A 317 -4.36 -18.87 -2.26
CA VAL A 317 -5.57 -18.40 -2.96
C VAL A 317 -6.58 -17.94 -1.90
N ASN A 318 -6.81 -16.63 -1.82
CA ASN A 318 -7.68 -16.03 -0.81
C ASN A 318 -8.51 -14.91 -1.44
N ASN A 319 -9.83 -14.98 -1.31
CA ASN A 319 -10.79 -14.04 -1.90
C ASN A 319 -10.59 -12.59 -1.43
N VAL A 320 -9.91 -12.36 -0.28
CA VAL A 320 -9.56 -11.02 0.21
C VAL A 320 -8.70 -10.22 -0.79
N LEU A 321 -8.03 -10.88 -1.72
CA LEU A 321 -7.32 -10.21 -2.81
C LEU A 321 -8.25 -9.58 -3.85
N CYS A 322 -9.52 -9.95 -3.87
CA CYS A 322 -10.51 -9.54 -4.87
C CYS A 322 -11.61 -8.65 -4.29
N PHE A 323 -12.45 -9.19 -3.38
CA PHE A 323 -13.74 -8.58 -3.05
C PHE A 323 -13.67 -7.14 -2.54
N PRO A 324 -12.71 -6.73 -1.69
CA PRO A 324 -12.70 -5.35 -1.22
C PRO A 324 -12.45 -4.36 -2.36
N PHE A 325 -11.58 -4.74 -3.28
CA PHE A 325 -11.08 -3.85 -4.33
C PHE A 325 -12.01 -3.79 -5.55
N ILE A 326 -12.67 -4.90 -5.90
CA ILE A 326 -13.66 -4.91 -6.98
C ILE A 326 -14.88 -4.08 -6.58
N PHE A 327 -15.35 -4.17 -5.32
CA PHE A 327 -16.40 -3.32 -4.80
C PHE A 327 -15.96 -1.86 -4.68
N ARG A 328 -14.71 -1.58 -4.29
CA ARG A 328 -14.19 -0.20 -4.27
C ARG A 328 -14.24 0.44 -5.64
N GLY A 329 -13.75 -0.26 -6.68
CA GLY A 329 -13.82 0.22 -8.06
C GLY A 329 -15.25 0.42 -8.54
N ALA A 330 -16.16 -0.54 -8.25
CA ALA A 330 -17.57 -0.47 -8.64
C ALA A 330 -18.31 0.69 -7.95
N LEU A 331 -18.16 0.85 -6.62
CA LEU A 331 -18.80 1.92 -5.86
C LEU A 331 -18.34 3.30 -6.30
N ASP A 332 -17.05 3.48 -6.57
CA ASP A 332 -16.48 4.79 -6.91
C ASP A 332 -17.02 5.35 -8.23
N VAL A 333 -17.29 4.47 -9.20
CA VAL A 333 -17.91 4.86 -10.48
C VAL A 333 -19.44 4.71 -10.49
N GLY A 334 -20.03 4.29 -9.38
CA GLY A 334 -21.48 4.02 -9.30
C GLY A 334 -21.92 2.96 -10.30
N ALA A 335 -21.19 1.87 -10.38
CA ALA A 335 -21.53 0.77 -11.29
C ALA A 335 -22.89 0.17 -10.94
N THR A 336 -23.65 -0.19 -11.96
CA THR A 336 -24.96 -0.86 -11.80
C THR A 336 -24.84 -2.37 -11.70
N ALA A 337 -23.68 -2.93 -12.10
CA ALA A 337 -23.36 -4.35 -12.03
C ALA A 337 -21.85 -4.56 -11.94
N ILE A 338 -21.42 -5.72 -11.45
CA ILE A 338 -20.08 -6.24 -11.64
C ILE A 338 -20.16 -7.28 -12.77
N ASN A 339 -19.63 -6.91 -13.95
CA ASN A 339 -19.68 -7.72 -15.17
C ASN A 339 -18.38 -8.50 -15.43
N GLU A 340 -18.32 -9.26 -16.54
CA GLU A 340 -17.16 -10.10 -16.85
C GLU A 340 -15.90 -9.27 -17.14
N GLU A 341 -16.03 -8.12 -17.80
CA GLU A 341 -14.93 -7.22 -18.09
C GLU A 341 -14.26 -6.71 -16.81
N MET A 342 -15.03 -6.38 -15.77
CA MET A 342 -14.54 -5.97 -14.47
C MET A 342 -13.82 -7.12 -13.74
N LYS A 343 -14.34 -8.35 -13.83
CA LYS A 343 -13.70 -9.55 -13.27
C LYS A 343 -12.37 -9.84 -13.95
N MET A 344 -12.31 -9.81 -15.28
CA MET A 344 -11.06 -9.98 -16.03
C MET A 344 -10.04 -8.88 -15.73
N ALA A 345 -10.47 -7.64 -15.61
CA ALA A 345 -9.59 -6.52 -15.21
C ALA A 345 -8.97 -6.76 -13.82
N CYS A 346 -9.76 -7.30 -12.87
CA CYS A 346 -9.26 -7.69 -11.56
C CYS A 346 -8.18 -8.78 -11.65
N VAL A 347 -8.43 -9.86 -12.44
CA VAL A 347 -7.46 -10.94 -12.68
C VAL A 347 -6.12 -10.39 -13.20
N HIS A 348 -6.17 -9.57 -14.24
CA HIS A 348 -4.95 -9.00 -14.85
C HIS A 348 -4.22 -8.06 -13.90
N ALA A 349 -4.94 -7.26 -13.12
CA ALA A 349 -4.33 -6.39 -12.13
C ALA A 349 -3.60 -7.17 -11.02
N LEU A 350 -4.20 -8.25 -10.52
CA LEU A 350 -3.58 -9.13 -9.52
C LEU A 350 -2.29 -9.78 -10.04
N SER A 351 -2.31 -10.31 -11.28
CA SER A 351 -1.11 -10.88 -11.92
C SER A 351 -0.01 -9.82 -12.10
N ALA A 352 -0.35 -8.62 -12.58
CA ALA A 352 0.60 -7.53 -12.77
C ALA A 352 1.25 -7.05 -11.47
N ILE A 353 0.48 -7.01 -10.36
CA ILE A 353 1.02 -6.67 -9.03
C ILE A 353 2.01 -7.73 -8.56
N ALA A 354 1.73 -9.02 -8.78
CA ALA A 354 2.66 -10.10 -8.40
C ALA A 354 3.98 -10.03 -9.19
N GLU A 355 3.92 -9.64 -10.46
CA GLU A 355 5.10 -9.48 -11.32
C GLU A 355 5.99 -8.28 -10.95
N SER A 356 5.44 -7.28 -10.26
CA SER A 356 6.17 -6.08 -9.86
C SER A 356 6.78 -6.23 -8.47
N GLU A 357 7.88 -5.51 -8.20
CA GLU A 357 8.61 -5.57 -6.92
C GLU A 357 7.69 -5.23 -5.72
N PRO A 358 7.61 -6.07 -4.68
CA PRO A 358 6.81 -5.80 -3.49
C PRO A 358 7.28 -4.57 -2.72
N SER A 359 6.33 -3.84 -2.13
CA SER A 359 6.64 -2.69 -1.29
C SER A 359 7.24 -3.10 0.07
N ASP A 360 7.95 -2.18 0.74
CA ASP A 360 8.52 -2.42 2.09
C ASP A 360 7.48 -2.82 3.13
N VAL A 361 6.24 -2.37 2.97
CA VAL A 361 5.14 -2.75 3.86
C VAL A 361 4.90 -4.24 3.77
N VAL A 362 4.88 -4.77 2.55
CA VAL A 362 4.73 -6.21 2.29
C VAL A 362 5.94 -6.98 2.78
N LYS A 363 7.16 -6.53 2.44
CA LYS A 363 8.40 -7.18 2.87
C LYS A 363 8.52 -7.27 4.40
N ARG A 364 8.11 -6.23 5.13
CA ARG A 364 8.10 -6.25 6.62
C ARG A 364 6.99 -7.11 7.21
N ALA A 365 5.81 -7.13 6.59
CA ALA A 365 4.69 -7.92 7.08
C ALA A 365 4.92 -9.43 6.88
N TYR A 366 5.78 -9.81 5.92
CA TYR A 366 6.08 -11.19 5.53
C TYR A 366 7.59 -11.46 5.50
N ALA A 367 8.33 -10.97 6.51
CA ALA A 367 9.79 -10.92 6.57
C ALA A 367 10.50 -12.27 6.32
N ASP A 368 9.83 -13.39 6.61
CA ASP A 368 10.38 -14.75 6.48
C ASP A 368 10.05 -15.41 5.12
N GLN A 369 9.44 -14.67 4.17
CA GLN A 369 9.02 -15.23 2.88
C GLN A 369 9.78 -14.61 1.70
N MET A 370 10.13 -15.43 0.71
CA MET A 370 10.61 -14.96 -0.58
C MET A 370 9.44 -14.35 -1.36
N LEU A 371 9.52 -13.06 -1.68
CA LEU A 371 8.45 -12.29 -2.31
C LEU A 371 8.84 -11.81 -3.72
N SER A 372 9.53 -12.64 -4.49
CA SER A 372 9.83 -12.36 -5.90
C SER A 372 8.99 -13.24 -6.82
N PHE A 373 8.49 -12.66 -7.92
CA PHE A 373 7.66 -13.37 -8.88
C PHE A 373 8.32 -14.67 -9.36
N GLY A 374 7.62 -15.79 -9.20
CA GLY A 374 8.15 -17.11 -9.47
C GLY A 374 7.27 -18.22 -8.89
N PRO A 375 7.78 -19.48 -8.85
CA PRO A 375 6.98 -20.65 -8.45
C PRO A 375 6.34 -20.57 -7.05
N GLU A 376 6.86 -19.74 -6.15
CA GLU A 376 6.36 -19.57 -4.79
C GLU A 376 5.69 -18.21 -4.54
N TYR A 377 5.59 -17.36 -5.58
CA TYR A 377 4.93 -16.06 -5.48
C TYR A 377 4.18 -15.72 -6.78
N LEU A 378 2.98 -16.27 -6.94
CA LEU A 378 2.10 -16.05 -8.09
C LEU A 378 1.05 -14.97 -7.86
N LEU A 379 0.75 -14.67 -6.60
CA LEU A 379 -0.27 -13.75 -6.17
C LEU A 379 0.30 -12.74 -5.18
N PRO A 380 -0.17 -11.49 -5.18
CA PRO A 380 0.20 -10.52 -4.16
C PRO A 380 -0.30 -10.97 -2.78
N LYS A 381 0.29 -10.44 -1.72
CA LYS A 381 -0.14 -10.74 -0.35
C LYS A 381 -1.28 -9.80 0.08
N PRO A 382 -2.19 -10.23 0.98
CA PRO A 382 -3.35 -9.43 1.41
C PRO A 382 -3.03 -8.02 1.92
N PHE A 383 -1.89 -7.83 2.57
CA PHE A 383 -1.46 -6.52 3.05
C PHE A 383 -0.67 -5.70 2.02
N ASP A 384 -0.71 -6.07 0.75
CA ASP A 384 -0.08 -5.28 -0.30
C ASP A 384 -0.89 -4.00 -0.59
N PRO A 385 -0.31 -2.83 -0.31
CA PRO A 385 -0.99 -1.56 -0.48
C PRO A 385 -1.32 -1.21 -1.94
N ARG A 386 -0.70 -1.89 -2.91
CA ARG A 386 -0.96 -1.70 -4.33
C ARG A 386 -2.30 -2.29 -4.75
N LEU A 387 -2.85 -3.23 -3.98
CA LEU A 387 -4.14 -3.86 -4.30
C LEU A 387 -5.26 -2.82 -4.45
N ILE A 388 -5.41 -1.91 -3.51
CA ILE A 388 -6.48 -0.90 -3.60
C ILE A 388 -6.26 0.08 -4.75
N THR A 389 -5.02 0.46 -5.04
CA THR A 389 -4.73 1.46 -6.09
C THR A 389 -4.80 0.88 -7.49
N GLU A 390 -4.28 -0.33 -7.70
CA GLU A 390 -4.20 -0.92 -9.04
C GLU A 390 -5.46 -1.71 -9.39
N VAL A 391 -5.94 -2.58 -8.49
CA VAL A 391 -7.13 -3.39 -8.75
C VAL A 391 -8.37 -2.51 -8.86
N SER A 392 -8.62 -1.61 -7.88
CA SER A 392 -9.81 -0.75 -7.93
C SER A 392 -9.79 0.20 -9.14
N ALA A 393 -8.61 0.70 -9.55
CA ALA A 393 -8.51 1.54 -10.75
C ALA A 393 -8.75 0.75 -12.05
N ALA A 394 -8.27 -0.49 -12.14
CA ALA A 394 -8.51 -1.34 -13.29
C ALA A 394 -10.01 -1.69 -13.41
N VAL A 395 -10.64 -2.06 -12.30
CA VAL A 395 -12.07 -2.36 -12.23
C VAL A 395 -12.93 -1.15 -12.58
N ALA A 396 -12.62 0.03 -12.03
CA ALA A 396 -13.33 1.27 -12.34
C ALA A 396 -13.25 1.61 -13.84
N ARG A 397 -12.08 1.44 -14.45
CA ARG A 397 -11.89 1.64 -15.89
C ARG A 397 -12.74 0.65 -16.71
N ALA A 398 -12.69 -0.63 -16.39
CA ALA A 398 -13.48 -1.66 -17.06
C ALA A 398 -14.99 -1.39 -16.94
N ALA A 399 -15.47 -0.93 -15.78
CA ALA A 399 -16.86 -0.54 -15.58
C ALA A 399 -17.27 0.63 -16.48
N MET A 400 -16.38 1.61 -16.68
CA MET A 400 -16.63 2.74 -17.58
C MET A 400 -16.63 2.30 -19.04
N GLU A 401 -15.65 1.52 -19.45
CA GLU A 401 -15.50 1.04 -20.84
C GLU A 401 -16.63 0.10 -21.25
N SER A 402 -17.17 -0.70 -20.32
CA SER A 402 -18.32 -1.60 -20.54
C SER A 402 -19.67 -0.92 -20.34
N GLY A 403 -19.72 0.37 -20.01
CA GLY A 403 -20.94 1.17 -19.96
C GLY A 403 -21.83 0.96 -18.72
N VAL A 404 -21.33 0.27 -17.66
CA VAL A 404 -22.09 0.06 -16.42
C VAL A 404 -21.85 1.16 -15.37
N ALA A 405 -20.92 2.09 -15.59
CA ALA A 405 -20.61 3.19 -14.69
C ALA A 405 -21.60 4.35 -14.86
N THR A 406 -22.18 4.85 -13.74
CA THR A 406 -23.06 6.03 -13.73
C THR A 406 -22.35 7.31 -13.35
N ARG A 407 -21.14 7.23 -12.78
CA ARG A 407 -20.32 8.35 -12.32
C ARG A 407 -18.88 8.19 -12.84
N PRO A 408 -18.61 8.49 -14.11
CA PRO A 408 -17.29 8.25 -14.70
C PRO A 408 -16.20 9.09 -14.02
N ILE A 409 -14.99 8.52 -13.93
CA ILE A 409 -13.80 9.18 -13.42
C ILE A 409 -13.09 9.89 -14.57
N GLU A 410 -12.97 11.23 -14.50
CA GLU A 410 -12.29 12.03 -15.51
C GLU A 410 -10.76 11.98 -15.37
N ASP A 411 -10.25 12.03 -14.12
CA ASP A 411 -8.82 11.99 -13.80
C ASP A 411 -8.44 10.75 -12.97
N PHE A 412 -7.93 9.72 -13.66
CA PHE A 412 -7.44 8.49 -13.01
C PHE A 412 -6.19 8.72 -12.16
N ARG A 413 -5.39 9.77 -12.40
CA ARG A 413 -4.25 10.09 -11.53
C ARG A 413 -4.77 10.62 -10.19
N ALA A 414 -5.71 11.56 -10.20
CA ALA A 414 -6.37 12.04 -8.99
C ALA A 414 -7.10 10.91 -8.25
N TYR A 415 -7.73 9.99 -8.98
CA TYR A 415 -8.39 8.82 -8.40
C TYR A 415 -7.41 7.89 -7.68
N ARG A 416 -6.30 7.50 -8.30
CA ARG A 416 -5.26 6.69 -7.65
C ARG A 416 -4.66 7.39 -6.43
N ARG A 417 -4.44 8.71 -6.49
CA ARG A 417 -4.03 9.52 -5.33
C ARG A 417 -5.04 9.41 -4.17
N ARG A 418 -6.34 9.48 -4.47
CA ARG A 418 -7.39 9.31 -3.45
C ARG A 418 -7.33 7.92 -2.83
N LEU A 419 -7.22 6.86 -3.63
CA LEU A 419 -7.10 5.48 -3.16
C LEU A 419 -5.84 5.25 -2.31
N SER A 420 -4.71 5.82 -2.69
CA SER A 420 -3.46 5.67 -1.94
C SER A 420 -3.52 6.27 -0.53
N ARG A 421 -4.42 7.23 -0.26
CA ARG A 421 -4.62 7.80 1.08
C ARG A 421 -5.16 6.79 2.09
N TYR A 422 -5.91 5.78 1.64
CA TYR A 422 -6.42 4.72 2.52
C TYR A 422 -5.31 3.82 3.07
N VAL A 423 -4.22 3.68 2.33
CA VAL A 423 -3.10 2.80 2.69
C VAL A 423 -1.87 3.57 3.14
N TYR A 424 -1.55 4.65 2.44
CA TYR A 424 -0.37 5.46 2.71
C TYR A 424 -0.77 6.86 3.16
N ARG A 425 -0.77 7.11 4.45
CA ARG A 425 -0.98 8.47 4.99
C ARG A 425 0.05 9.47 4.46
N SER A 426 1.26 9.01 4.11
CA SER A 426 2.32 9.84 3.52
C SER A 426 2.11 10.17 2.04
N SER A 427 1.28 9.44 1.30
CA SER A 427 1.12 9.65 -0.14
C SER A 427 0.56 11.02 -0.48
N ALA A 428 -0.40 11.52 0.29
CA ALA A 428 -0.98 12.85 0.03
C ALA A 428 0.04 13.99 0.12
N VAL A 429 1.06 13.86 0.99
CA VAL A 429 2.11 14.86 1.19
C VAL A 429 3.24 14.67 0.20
N MET A 430 3.58 13.43 -0.14
CA MET A 430 4.73 13.12 -0.99
C MET A 430 4.41 13.08 -2.49
N GLU A 431 3.16 12.84 -2.89
CA GLU A 431 2.80 12.67 -4.31
C GLU A 431 3.18 13.87 -5.19
N PRO A 432 2.95 15.14 -4.80
CA PRO A 432 3.40 16.28 -5.59
C PRO A 432 4.92 16.29 -5.80
N ILE A 433 5.67 15.83 -4.79
CA ILE A 433 7.13 15.70 -4.86
C ILE A 433 7.53 14.60 -5.86
N PHE A 434 6.85 13.43 -5.82
CA PHE A 434 7.10 12.34 -6.76
C PHE A 434 6.76 12.73 -8.20
N GLU A 435 5.62 13.39 -8.43
CA GLU A 435 5.22 13.85 -9.77
C GLU A 435 6.28 14.78 -10.36
N ARG A 436 6.70 15.79 -9.59
CA ARG A 436 7.71 16.74 -10.02
C ARG A 436 9.07 16.07 -10.25
N ALA A 437 9.47 15.11 -9.42
CA ALA A 437 10.72 14.39 -9.61
C ALA A 437 10.74 13.60 -10.93
N ARG A 438 9.59 12.97 -11.32
CA ARG A 438 9.44 12.23 -12.59
C ARG A 438 9.51 13.11 -13.83
N GLU A 439 9.10 14.37 -13.75
CA GLU A 439 9.14 15.29 -14.90
C GLU A 439 10.55 15.48 -15.45
N GLN A 440 11.55 15.53 -14.56
CA GLN A 440 12.95 15.70 -14.91
C GLN A 440 13.85 14.93 -13.91
N PRO A 441 14.01 13.62 -14.05
CA PRO A 441 14.87 12.83 -13.18
C PRO A 441 16.30 13.37 -13.15
N ARG A 442 16.95 13.32 -11.97
CA ARG A 442 18.33 13.79 -11.76
C ARG A 442 19.23 12.64 -11.33
N ARG A 443 20.54 12.81 -11.56
CA ARG A 443 21.56 11.85 -11.11
C ARG A 443 21.76 12.00 -9.61
N VAL A 444 21.41 10.96 -8.86
CA VAL A 444 21.54 10.94 -7.41
C VAL A 444 22.57 9.91 -6.98
N VAL A 445 23.61 10.34 -6.26
CA VAL A 445 24.62 9.44 -5.73
C VAL A 445 24.27 9.01 -4.30
N TYR A 446 24.44 7.71 -4.03
CA TYR A 446 24.23 7.09 -2.72
C TYR A 446 25.56 6.67 -2.12
N GLY A 447 25.89 7.21 -0.95
CA GLY A 447 27.18 6.93 -0.29
C GLY A 447 27.36 5.48 0.12
N GLU A 448 26.29 4.80 0.51
CA GLU A 448 26.30 3.43 1.00
C GLU A 448 25.61 2.47 0.01
N GLY A 449 26.15 2.34 -1.21
CA GLY A 449 25.58 1.55 -2.30
C GLY A 449 25.60 0.03 -2.06
N GLU A 450 26.33 -0.48 -1.08
CA GLU A 450 26.35 -1.90 -0.70
C GLU A 450 25.31 -2.25 0.38
N ASP A 451 24.60 -1.25 0.96
CA ASP A 451 23.54 -1.46 1.96
C ASP A 451 22.26 -2.01 1.29
N ASP A 452 21.70 -3.07 1.84
CA ASP A 452 20.53 -3.76 1.28
C ASP A 452 19.33 -2.83 1.06
N ARG A 453 19.10 -1.90 1.99
CA ARG A 453 18.00 -0.92 1.90
C ARG A 453 18.24 0.07 0.76
N THR A 454 19.50 0.47 0.56
CA THR A 454 19.89 1.34 -0.56
C THR A 454 19.70 0.63 -1.89
N LEU A 455 20.05 -0.66 -1.99
CA LEU A 455 19.85 -1.48 -3.20
C LEU A 455 18.37 -1.64 -3.53
N GLN A 456 17.55 -1.97 -2.53
CA GLN A 456 16.10 -2.08 -2.69
C GLN A 456 15.46 -0.73 -3.06
N ALA A 457 15.93 0.36 -2.48
CA ALA A 457 15.48 1.71 -2.84
C ALA A 457 15.87 2.06 -4.28
N ALA A 458 17.08 1.74 -4.70
CA ALA A 458 17.55 1.97 -6.07
C ALA A 458 16.67 1.24 -7.09
N GLN A 459 16.27 -0.01 -6.82
CA GLN A 459 15.30 -0.74 -7.64
C GLN A 459 13.97 0.01 -7.76
N GLN A 460 13.39 0.46 -6.63
CA GLN A 460 12.13 1.21 -6.65
C GLN A 460 12.25 2.56 -7.36
N ILE A 461 13.39 3.22 -7.24
CA ILE A 461 13.71 4.49 -7.91
C ILE A 461 13.74 4.31 -9.42
N VAL A 462 14.41 3.25 -9.90
CA VAL A 462 14.43 2.88 -11.32
C VAL A 462 13.02 2.57 -11.83
N ASP A 463 12.27 1.74 -11.10
CA ASP A 463 10.92 1.33 -11.46
C ASP A 463 9.93 2.51 -11.53
N THR A 464 10.11 3.51 -10.66
CA THR A 464 9.26 4.71 -10.60
C THR A 464 9.73 5.87 -11.46
N GLY A 465 10.95 5.79 -11.98
CA GLY A 465 11.53 6.81 -12.87
C GLY A 465 11.79 8.17 -12.21
N ILE A 466 11.96 8.23 -10.88
CA ILE A 466 12.14 9.49 -10.15
C ILE A 466 13.55 10.04 -10.15
N ALA A 467 14.56 9.18 -10.36
CA ALA A 467 15.98 9.56 -10.43
C ALA A 467 16.78 8.54 -11.23
N VAL A 468 18.01 8.91 -11.56
CA VAL A 468 19.06 8.02 -12.09
C VAL A 468 20.02 7.70 -10.94
N PRO A 469 19.94 6.49 -10.34
CA PRO A 469 20.75 6.16 -9.18
C PRO A 469 22.19 5.82 -9.54
N ILE A 470 23.14 6.36 -8.74
CA ILE A 470 24.57 6.07 -8.81
C ILE A 470 25.02 5.56 -7.45
N LEU A 471 25.49 4.32 -7.39
CA LEU A 471 25.85 3.64 -6.14
C LEU A 471 27.36 3.67 -5.90
N ILE A 472 27.80 4.14 -4.74
CA ILE A 472 29.20 4.06 -4.33
C ILE A 472 29.44 2.72 -3.66
N GLY A 473 30.34 1.91 -4.24
CA GLY A 473 30.71 0.61 -3.69
C GLY A 473 31.39 -0.29 -4.69
N ARG A 474 31.73 -1.50 -4.26
CA ARG A 474 32.40 -2.51 -5.09
C ARG A 474 31.36 -3.20 -5.98
N GLU A 475 31.55 -3.11 -7.27
CA GLU A 475 30.59 -3.62 -8.27
C GLU A 475 30.26 -5.11 -8.05
N ALA A 476 31.27 -5.94 -7.80
CA ALA A 476 31.07 -7.38 -7.57
C ALA A 476 30.18 -7.65 -6.33
N ILE A 477 30.31 -6.85 -5.27
CA ILE A 477 29.49 -6.98 -4.06
C ILE A 477 28.07 -6.52 -4.33
N ILE A 478 27.89 -5.36 -4.98
CA ILE A 478 26.57 -4.84 -5.34
C ILE A 478 25.84 -5.84 -6.24
N ALA A 479 26.50 -6.40 -7.25
CA ALA A 479 25.91 -7.40 -8.15
C ALA A 479 25.50 -8.69 -7.41
N ALA A 480 26.37 -9.20 -6.51
CA ALA A 480 26.08 -10.38 -5.71
C ALA A 480 24.88 -10.14 -4.78
N ARG A 481 24.85 -9.01 -4.05
CA ARG A 481 23.75 -8.66 -3.16
C ARG A 481 22.44 -8.40 -3.91
N ALA A 482 22.49 -7.73 -5.06
CA ALA A 482 21.31 -7.54 -5.91
C ALA A 482 20.70 -8.88 -6.34
N LYS A 483 21.56 -9.87 -6.69
CA LYS A 483 21.12 -11.22 -7.00
C LYS A 483 20.52 -11.96 -5.80
N GLU A 484 21.15 -11.88 -4.63
CA GLU A 484 20.62 -12.47 -3.38
C GLU A 484 19.26 -11.87 -3.00
N LEU A 485 19.10 -10.58 -3.19
CA LEU A 485 17.84 -9.85 -2.95
C LEU A 485 16.84 -10.00 -4.10
N SER A 486 17.15 -10.78 -5.14
CA SER A 486 16.32 -10.99 -6.33
C SER A 486 15.91 -9.68 -7.04
N LEU A 487 16.78 -8.67 -7.04
CA LEU A 487 16.51 -7.39 -7.70
C LEU A 487 16.73 -7.51 -9.22
N ARG A 488 15.93 -6.76 -9.99
CA ARG A 488 15.97 -6.76 -11.46
C ARG A 488 16.94 -5.75 -12.05
N MET A 489 17.49 -4.87 -11.23
CA MET A 489 18.45 -3.86 -11.66
C MET A 489 19.74 -4.52 -12.14
N ARG A 490 20.37 -3.92 -13.17
CA ARG A 490 21.60 -4.39 -13.79
C ARG A 490 22.63 -3.27 -13.84
N VAL A 491 23.83 -3.56 -13.34
CA VAL A 491 24.95 -2.62 -13.38
C VAL A 491 25.30 -2.32 -14.83
N GLY A 492 25.47 -1.03 -15.16
CA GLY A 492 25.79 -0.56 -16.51
C GLY A 492 24.59 -0.40 -17.46
N GLU A 493 23.39 -0.95 -17.12
CA GLU A 493 22.17 -0.79 -17.91
C GLU A 493 21.24 0.26 -17.30
N ASN A 494 20.79 0.04 -16.07
CA ASN A 494 19.81 0.92 -15.39
C ASN A 494 20.29 1.48 -14.05
N ILE A 495 21.44 1.04 -13.56
CA ILE A 495 22.17 1.66 -12.44
C ILE A 495 23.64 1.83 -12.80
N GLN A 496 24.27 2.85 -12.24
CA GLN A 496 25.71 3.06 -12.31
C GLN A 496 26.35 2.73 -10.96
N VAL A 497 27.52 2.11 -11.00
CA VAL A 497 28.33 1.81 -9.81
C VAL A 497 29.68 2.49 -9.94
N VAL A 498 30.14 3.10 -8.86
CA VAL A 498 31.45 3.74 -8.78
C VAL A 498 32.20 3.21 -7.57
N ASP A 499 33.32 2.52 -7.84
CA ASP A 499 34.25 2.08 -6.79
C ASP A 499 35.34 3.12 -6.56
N PRO A 500 35.38 3.80 -5.39
CA PRO A 500 36.42 4.79 -5.10
C PRO A 500 37.86 4.28 -5.19
N GLN A 501 38.06 2.96 -5.10
CA GLN A 501 39.41 2.37 -5.17
C GLN A 501 39.97 2.32 -6.59
N THR A 502 39.08 2.18 -7.59
CA THR A 502 39.45 1.96 -9.00
C THR A 502 38.97 3.06 -9.94
N ALA A 503 38.19 4.01 -9.42
CA ALA A 503 37.53 5.03 -10.22
C ALA A 503 38.53 5.96 -10.92
N PRO A 504 38.32 6.32 -12.21
CA PRO A 504 39.26 7.11 -13.00
C PRO A 504 39.50 8.52 -12.44
N ARG A 505 38.52 9.09 -11.69
CA ARG A 505 38.61 10.43 -11.13
C ARG A 505 39.26 10.50 -9.74
N LEU A 506 39.77 9.38 -9.20
CA LEU A 506 40.37 9.33 -7.87
C LEU A 506 41.47 10.39 -7.66
N ALA A 507 42.39 10.53 -8.60
CA ALA A 507 43.48 11.50 -8.53
C ALA A 507 42.95 12.95 -8.48
N ALA A 508 42.04 13.32 -9.39
CA ALA A 508 41.47 14.63 -9.48
C ALA A 508 40.67 14.99 -8.19
N TYR A 509 39.92 14.02 -7.65
CA TYR A 509 39.20 14.22 -6.38
C TYR A 509 40.14 14.29 -5.16
N SER A 510 41.25 13.56 -5.19
CA SER A 510 42.29 13.65 -4.14
C SER A 510 42.95 15.04 -4.11
N ASP A 511 43.29 15.55 -5.27
CA ASP A 511 43.82 16.91 -5.42
C ASP A 511 42.80 17.96 -4.97
N ARG A 512 41.52 17.78 -5.36
CA ARG A 512 40.44 18.67 -4.96
C ARG A 512 40.22 18.67 -3.44
N TYR A 513 40.18 17.49 -2.83
CA TYR A 513 40.08 17.36 -1.37
C TYR A 513 41.27 17.94 -0.65
N TYR A 514 42.48 17.74 -1.18
CA TYR A 514 43.67 18.36 -0.66
C TYR A 514 43.56 19.91 -0.67
N GLN A 515 43.16 20.52 -1.79
CA GLN A 515 42.98 21.97 -1.91
C GLN A 515 41.98 22.49 -0.86
N LEU A 516 40.90 21.77 -0.58
CA LEU A 516 39.91 22.14 0.44
C LEU A 516 40.44 22.02 1.85
N MET A 517 41.29 21.00 2.12
CA MET A 517 41.65 20.61 3.48
C MET A 517 43.13 20.85 3.86
N ALA A 518 43.95 21.37 2.95
CA ALA A 518 45.38 21.61 3.21
C ALA A 518 45.61 22.51 4.42
N ARG A 519 44.80 23.58 4.58
CA ARG A 519 44.87 24.50 5.71
C ARG A 519 44.29 23.95 7.02
N HIS A 520 43.72 22.74 6.96
CA HIS A 520 43.26 21.96 8.11
C HIS A 520 44.19 20.79 8.43
N GLY A 521 45.43 20.82 7.93
CA GLY A 521 46.48 19.85 8.28
C GLY A 521 46.40 18.53 7.49
N VAL A 522 45.72 18.50 6.36
CA VAL A 522 45.65 17.33 5.49
C VAL A 522 46.78 17.37 4.46
N SER A 523 47.68 16.36 4.45
CA SER A 523 48.71 16.20 3.43
C SER A 523 48.15 15.57 2.15
N PRO A 524 48.86 15.67 0.99
CA PRO A 524 48.40 15.02 -0.27
C PRO A 524 48.16 13.53 -0.13
N GLY A 525 49.09 12.78 0.48
CA GLY A 525 48.89 11.34 0.70
C GLY A 525 47.73 11.00 1.63
N ARG A 526 47.45 11.85 2.64
CA ARG A 526 46.30 11.71 3.51
C ARG A 526 45.01 12.03 2.76
N ALA A 527 45.02 13.01 1.88
CA ALA A 527 43.86 13.32 1.02
C ALA A 527 43.48 12.14 0.13
N GLU A 528 44.44 11.55 -0.56
CA GLU A 528 44.21 10.35 -1.37
C GLU A 528 43.65 9.19 -0.53
N GLN A 529 44.25 8.91 0.63
CA GLN A 529 43.77 7.86 1.51
C GLN A 529 42.29 8.09 1.95
N VAL A 530 41.93 9.32 2.30
CA VAL A 530 40.57 9.67 2.74
C VAL A 530 39.57 9.54 1.60
N VAL A 531 39.90 10.03 0.40
CA VAL A 531 39.02 9.95 -0.78
C VAL A 531 38.81 8.48 -1.19
N ARG A 532 39.87 7.67 -1.15
CA ARG A 532 39.83 6.24 -1.48
C ARG A 532 39.01 5.41 -0.48
N SER A 533 39.06 5.77 0.82
CA SER A 533 38.45 4.97 1.89
C SER A 533 37.08 5.45 2.35
N SER A 534 36.71 6.69 2.09
CA SER A 534 35.46 7.27 2.55
C SER A 534 34.46 7.48 1.42
N ARG A 535 33.44 6.62 1.38
CA ARG A 535 32.36 6.69 0.39
C ARG A 535 31.66 8.04 0.41
N THR A 536 31.38 8.58 1.60
CA THR A 536 30.76 9.91 1.78
C THR A 536 31.60 11.02 1.18
N VAL A 537 32.92 10.97 1.37
CA VAL A 537 33.86 11.98 0.82
C VAL A 537 33.86 11.90 -0.70
N TYR A 538 33.94 10.68 -1.26
CA TYR A 538 33.93 10.49 -2.69
C TYR A 538 32.63 11.00 -3.33
N ALA A 539 31.46 10.60 -2.78
CA ALA A 539 30.16 11.05 -3.24
C ALA A 539 29.97 12.57 -3.14
N ALA A 540 30.45 13.19 -2.06
CA ALA A 540 30.38 14.65 -1.88
C ALA A 540 31.27 15.40 -2.90
N LEU A 541 32.42 14.83 -3.27
CA LEU A 541 33.27 15.39 -4.34
C LEU A 541 32.59 15.26 -5.72
N MET A 542 31.92 14.13 -6.02
CA MET A 542 31.13 14.00 -7.24
C MET A 542 30.06 15.11 -7.35
N LEU A 543 29.36 15.38 -6.24
CA LEU A 543 28.34 16.44 -6.19
C LEU A 543 28.98 17.82 -6.36
N ARG A 544 30.09 18.08 -5.71
CA ARG A 544 30.78 19.38 -5.77
C ARG A 544 31.32 19.69 -7.18
N GLU A 545 31.84 18.70 -7.88
CA GLU A 545 32.41 18.85 -9.21
C GLU A 545 31.35 18.73 -10.33
N GLY A 546 30.08 18.53 -10.00
CA GLY A 546 28.96 18.46 -10.96
C GLY A 546 28.83 17.16 -11.73
N ASP A 547 29.52 16.09 -11.28
CA ASP A 547 29.39 14.77 -11.89
C ASP A 547 28.04 14.11 -11.55
N VAL A 548 27.39 14.58 -10.49
CA VAL A 548 26.03 14.23 -10.08
C VAL A 548 25.27 15.48 -9.64
N ASP A 549 23.95 15.38 -9.61
CA ASP A 549 23.07 16.53 -9.36
C ASP A 549 22.63 16.60 -7.90
N ALA A 550 22.67 15.46 -7.19
CA ALA A 550 22.23 15.34 -5.81
C ALA A 550 22.90 14.17 -5.09
N MET A 551 22.88 14.18 -3.75
CA MET A 551 23.51 13.16 -2.92
C MET A 551 22.65 12.75 -1.72
N LEU A 552 22.64 11.44 -1.42
CA LEU A 552 22.14 10.85 -0.18
C LEU A 552 23.22 9.99 0.47
N CYS A 553 23.35 10.08 1.80
CA CYS A 553 24.25 9.23 2.60
C CYS A 553 23.70 9.04 4.02
N GLY A 554 24.35 8.20 4.83
CA GLY A 554 24.05 8.03 6.26
C GLY A 554 23.11 6.86 6.58
N THR A 555 22.88 5.93 5.66
CA THR A 555 22.20 4.66 5.98
C THR A 555 23.09 3.74 6.84
N VAL A 556 24.41 3.94 6.82
CA VAL A 556 25.38 3.21 7.63
C VAL A 556 26.34 4.22 8.27
N GLY A 557 26.51 4.13 9.59
CA GLY A 557 27.41 4.96 10.37
C GLY A 557 26.75 6.20 10.99
N PRO A 558 27.42 6.81 11.98
CA PRO A 558 26.86 7.92 12.75
C PRO A 558 26.61 9.18 11.93
N PHE A 559 25.43 9.79 12.06
CA PHE A 559 25.03 11.03 11.37
C PHE A 559 26.09 12.14 11.45
N ARG A 560 26.71 12.34 12.62
CA ARG A 560 27.75 13.38 12.85
C ARG A 560 29.01 13.18 12.00
N GLN A 561 29.37 11.94 11.68
CA GLN A 561 30.55 11.68 10.82
C GLN A 561 30.27 12.13 9.37
N HIS A 562 29.09 11.81 8.86
CA HIS A 562 28.65 12.26 7.54
C HIS A 562 28.53 13.78 7.49
N LEU A 563 27.90 14.40 8.50
CA LEU A 563 27.76 15.86 8.60
C LEU A 563 29.12 16.58 8.57
N ARG A 564 30.11 16.05 9.27
CA ARG A 564 31.47 16.60 9.24
C ARG A 564 32.02 16.61 7.82
N ARG A 565 31.90 15.51 7.07
CA ARG A 565 32.39 15.40 5.69
C ARG A 565 31.63 16.31 4.74
N VAL A 566 30.31 16.42 4.93
CA VAL A 566 29.47 17.34 4.16
C VAL A 566 29.89 18.79 4.39
N ARG A 567 30.13 19.20 5.65
CA ARG A 567 30.64 20.53 5.97
C ARG A 567 32.01 20.82 5.37
N GLU A 568 32.94 19.85 5.39
CA GLU A 568 34.28 19.95 4.83
C GLU A 568 34.28 20.16 3.31
N ILE A 569 33.37 19.51 2.59
CA ILE A 569 33.40 19.42 1.11
C ILE A 569 32.36 20.33 0.45
N ILE A 570 31.10 20.23 0.88
CA ILE A 570 29.99 20.97 0.29
C ILE A 570 29.87 22.36 0.91
N GLY A 571 29.96 22.42 2.24
CA GLY A 571 29.83 23.68 2.99
C GLY A 571 28.39 24.16 3.08
N LYS A 572 28.28 25.43 3.51
CA LYS A 572 26.99 26.12 3.68
C LYS A 572 26.66 26.98 2.46
N ALA A 573 25.39 27.17 2.21
CA ALA A 573 24.95 28.16 1.24
C ALA A 573 25.35 29.60 1.63
N GLU A 574 25.44 30.46 0.66
CA GLU A 574 25.78 31.87 0.91
C GLU A 574 24.73 32.52 1.81
N GLY A 575 25.18 33.28 2.79
CA GLY A 575 24.32 33.96 3.77
C GLY A 575 23.80 33.08 4.91
N VAL A 576 24.04 31.77 4.91
CA VAL A 576 23.62 30.83 5.95
C VAL A 576 24.67 30.77 7.08
N ARG A 577 24.23 30.92 8.33
CA ARG A 577 25.10 30.88 9.52
C ARG A 577 25.56 29.47 9.85
N ASP A 578 24.61 28.54 9.94
CA ASP A 578 24.93 27.14 10.17
C ASP A 578 23.89 26.20 9.52
N LEU A 579 24.27 24.92 9.36
CA LEU A 579 23.37 23.86 8.91
C LEU A 579 22.39 23.51 10.03
N SER A 580 21.20 23.12 9.65
CA SER A 580 20.19 22.58 10.57
C SER A 580 19.39 21.46 9.90
N THR A 581 18.45 20.83 10.62
CA THR A 581 17.61 19.78 10.06
C THR A 581 16.14 20.05 10.28
N LEU A 582 15.34 19.65 9.28
CA LEU A 582 13.89 19.60 9.35
C LEU A 582 13.41 18.16 9.18
N VAL A 583 12.49 17.72 10.02
CA VAL A 583 11.83 16.43 9.85
C VAL A 583 10.33 16.64 9.69
N GLY A 584 9.77 16.14 8.60
CA GLY A 584 8.33 16.03 8.41
C GLY A 584 7.78 14.80 9.13
N LEU A 585 6.73 14.96 9.91
CA LEU A 585 6.03 13.90 10.62
C LEU A 585 4.56 13.88 10.19
N ILE A 586 4.16 12.85 9.50
CA ILE A 586 2.82 12.65 8.98
C ILE A 586 2.05 11.77 9.96
N LEU A 587 1.10 12.36 10.69
CA LEU A 587 0.26 11.72 11.69
C LEU A 587 -1.19 11.55 11.18
N PRO A 588 -2.03 10.75 11.87
CA PRO A 588 -3.45 10.62 11.53
C PRO A 588 -4.20 11.96 11.46
N HIS A 589 -3.81 12.90 12.31
CA HIS A 589 -4.52 14.17 12.52
C HIS A 589 -3.87 15.36 11.80
N GLY A 590 -2.80 15.13 11.01
CA GLY A 590 -2.14 16.19 10.24
C GLY A 590 -0.65 15.97 10.04
N THR A 591 -0.07 16.84 9.21
CA THR A 591 1.38 16.84 8.94
C THR A 591 2.04 17.94 9.74
N TYR A 592 3.09 17.60 10.47
CA TYR A 592 3.87 18.50 11.29
C TYR A 592 5.35 18.45 10.89
N PHE A 593 6.02 19.59 10.96
CA PHE A 593 7.45 19.70 10.72
C PHE A 593 8.14 20.14 12.00
N VAL A 594 9.26 19.49 12.33
CA VAL A 594 10.01 19.73 13.57
C VAL A 594 11.45 20.10 13.24
N CYS A 595 11.94 21.22 13.78
CA CYS A 595 13.27 21.77 13.57
C CYS A 595 13.89 22.17 14.93
N ASP A 596 15.18 21.96 15.23
CA ASP A 596 16.21 21.15 14.60
C ASP A 596 16.39 19.85 15.39
N THR A 597 16.33 18.71 14.71
CA THR A 597 16.32 17.40 15.39
C THR A 597 17.70 16.74 15.53
N HIS A 598 18.76 17.22 14.81
CA HIS A 598 20.01 16.45 14.71
C HIS A 598 21.32 17.25 14.79
N ILE A 599 21.32 18.56 14.66
CA ILE A 599 22.56 19.34 14.46
C ILE A 599 22.90 20.28 15.61
N THR A 600 22.02 21.24 15.95
CA THR A 600 22.34 22.32 16.86
C THR A 600 21.83 22.05 18.26
N LEU A 601 22.74 21.80 19.20
CA LEU A 601 22.43 21.44 20.59
C LEU A 601 21.60 22.50 21.31
N ASP A 602 22.12 23.75 21.35
CA ASP A 602 21.48 24.90 22.01
C ASP A 602 21.62 26.15 21.13
N PRO A 603 20.69 26.34 20.17
CA PRO A 603 20.76 27.45 19.22
C PRO A 603 20.54 28.79 19.89
N SER A 604 21.25 29.84 19.41
CA SER A 604 20.99 31.23 19.72
C SER A 604 19.64 31.71 19.17
N ALA A 605 19.19 32.90 19.53
CA ALA A 605 17.99 33.50 18.98
C ALA A 605 18.09 33.72 17.46
N GLU A 606 19.26 34.07 16.97
CA GLU A 606 19.61 34.30 15.59
C GLU A 606 19.53 32.99 14.78
N GLU A 607 20.05 31.89 15.33
CA GLU A 607 20.00 30.57 14.72
C GLU A 607 18.59 30.02 14.72
N LEU A 608 17.81 30.19 15.80
CA LEU A 608 16.39 29.82 15.83
C LEU A 608 15.58 30.57 14.74
N ALA A 609 15.86 31.85 14.54
CA ALA A 609 15.20 32.62 13.50
C ALA A 609 15.59 32.14 12.10
N GLU A 610 16.86 31.82 11.86
CA GLU A 610 17.34 31.28 10.59
C GLU A 610 16.76 29.92 10.29
N MET A 611 16.75 28.98 11.25
CA MET A 611 16.13 27.65 11.13
C MET A 611 14.65 27.76 10.74
N ALA A 612 13.91 28.69 11.35
CA ALA A 612 12.51 28.91 11.03
C ALA A 612 12.33 29.34 9.58
N VAL A 613 13.14 30.28 9.09
CA VAL A 613 13.07 30.79 7.70
C VAL A 613 13.42 29.70 6.70
N LEU A 614 14.54 28.99 6.89
CA LEU A 614 14.94 27.89 6.03
C LEU A 614 13.88 26.79 6.00
N SER A 615 13.23 26.51 7.14
CA SER A 615 12.16 25.51 7.22
C SER A 615 10.88 25.95 6.50
N VAL A 616 10.54 27.23 6.50
CA VAL A 616 9.35 27.77 5.79
C VAL A 616 9.38 27.42 4.30
N ASP A 617 10.52 27.62 3.65
CA ASP A 617 10.67 27.34 2.21
C ASP A 617 10.54 25.84 1.93
N GLU A 618 11.06 24.99 2.83
CA GLU A 618 10.95 23.54 2.69
C GLU A 618 9.50 23.05 2.89
N VAL A 619 8.77 23.60 3.87
CA VAL A 619 7.35 23.26 4.09
C VAL A 619 6.50 23.63 2.86
N ARG A 620 6.76 24.77 2.25
CA ARG A 620 6.08 25.19 1.00
C ARG A 620 6.33 24.23 -0.17
N ARG A 621 7.50 23.59 -0.25
CA ARG A 621 7.80 22.59 -1.30
C ARG A 621 6.90 21.37 -1.23
N PHE A 622 6.37 21.05 -0.03
CA PHE A 622 5.36 20.01 0.14
C PHE A 622 3.93 20.49 -0.22
N GLY A 623 3.76 21.71 -0.74
CA GLY A 623 2.45 22.28 -1.02
C GLY A 623 1.67 22.69 0.22
N ILE A 624 2.35 22.83 1.37
CA ILE A 624 1.74 23.15 2.66
C ILE A 624 2.10 24.61 3.03
N GLU A 625 1.09 25.43 3.38
CA GLU A 625 1.34 26.78 3.89
C GLU A 625 1.88 26.69 5.34
N PRO A 626 3.08 27.23 5.59
CA PRO A 626 3.72 27.13 6.89
C PRO A 626 3.05 28.02 7.94
N LYS A 627 2.70 27.42 9.08
CA LYS A 627 2.17 28.08 10.28
C LYS A 627 3.13 27.79 11.42
N VAL A 628 3.96 28.78 11.75
CA VAL A 628 5.18 28.62 12.55
C VAL A 628 4.93 28.92 14.02
N ALA A 629 5.20 27.97 14.90
CA ALA A 629 5.24 28.17 16.33
C ALA A 629 6.66 27.98 16.89
N LEU A 630 7.19 28.97 17.57
CA LEU A 630 8.42 28.84 18.35
C LEU A 630 8.05 28.38 19.76
N LEU A 631 8.48 27.18 20.12
CA LEU A 631 8.06 26.51 21.34
C LEU A 631 8.93 26.81 22.55
N SER A 632 8.32 26.80 23.73
CA SER A 632 8.97 27.00 25.01
C SER A 632 8.10 26.40 26.13
N HIS A 633 8.68 26.33 27.33
CA HIS A 633 7.94 26.10 28.57
C HIS A 633 7.23 27.38 29.11
N SER A 634 7.21 28.45 28.33
CA SER A 634 6.57 29.74 28.64
C SER A 634 5.56 30.09 27.53
N ASN A 635 4.41 30.65 27.90
CA ASN A 635 3.46 31.25 26.98
C ASN A 635 3.54 32.79 27.07
N PHE A 636 4.02 33.43 26.00
CA PHE A 636 3.98 34.89 25.81
C PHE A 636 4.47 35.69 27.02
N GLY A 637 5.51 35.21 27.72
CA GLY A 637 6.11 35.91 28.86
C GLY A 637 5.67 35.43 30.24
N THR A 638 4.86 34.38 30.34
CA THR A 638 4.41 33.82 31.64
C THR A 638 5.58 33.37 32.52
N TYR A 639 6.72 33.01 31.91
CA TYR A 639 7.92 32.60 32.62
C TYR A 639 9.14 33.29 32.01
N ASN A 640 9.72 34.26 32.73
CA ASN A 640 10.79 35.12 32.22
C ASN A 640 12.19 34.66 32.67
N ASN A 641 12.82 33.77 31.91
CA ASN A 641 14.16 33.25 32.11
C ASN A 641 15.00 33.33 30.81
N PRO A 642 16.33 33.05 30.86
CA PRO A 642 17.19 33.13 29.67
C PRO A 642 16.66 32.31 28.46
N HIS A 643 16.11 31.10 28.70
CA HIS A 643 15.60 30.21 27.63
C HIS A 643 14.36 30.77 26.95
N SER A 644 13.37 31.26 27.73
CA SER A 644 12.16 31.87 27.17
C SER A 644 12.46 33.21 26.47
N ARG A 645 13.38 34.02 27.04
CA ARG A 645 13.83 35.27 26.40
C ARG A 645 14.52 35.05 25.05
N LYS A 646 15.32 33.97 24.92
CA LYS A 646 15.97 33.56 23.68
C LYS A 646 14.90 33.33 22.58
N VAL A 647 13.90 32.53 22.87
CA VAL A 647 12.82 32.20 21.91
C VAL A 647 12.01 33.45 21.55
N ARG A 648 11.65 34.25 22.54
CA ARG A 648 10.93 35.54 22.34
C ARG A 648 11.72 36.53 21.48
N LYS A 649 13.07 36.58 21.65
CA LYS A 649 13.93 37.39 20.78
C LYS A 649 13.86 36.90 19.33
N ALA A 650 13.93 35.59 19.09
CA ALA A 650 13.80 35.00 17.76
C ALA A 650 12.47 35.35 17.10
N VAL A 651 11.33 35.24 17.84
CA VAL A 651 10.00 35.62 17.32
C VAL A 651 9.96 37.09 16.91
N ARG A 652 10.53 38.01 17.72
CA ARG A 652 10.58 39.45 17.37
C ARG A 652 11.38 39.70 16.09
N MET A 653 12.53 39.04 15.93
CA MET A 653 13.34 39.13 14.72
C MET A 653 12.59 38.66 13.47
N LEU A 654 11.91 37.52 13.58
CA LEU A 654 11.12 36.96 12.50
C LEU A 654 9.94 37.85 12.09
N ARG A 655 9.19 38.37 13.07
CA ARG A 655 8.07 39.30 12.81
C ARG A 655 8.48 40.59 12.17
N GLY A 656 9.66 41.11 12.53
CA GLY A 656 10.20 42.34 11.93
C GLY A 656 10.67 42.15 10.49
N ARG A 657 11.15 40.95 10.15
CA ARG A 657 11.72 40.67 8.83
C ARG A 657 10.73 40.03 7.86
N TYR A 658 9.75 39.27 8.39
CA TYR A 658 8.75 38.50 7.61
C TYR A 658 7.34 38.72 8.16
N PRO A 659 6.78 39.94 8.03
CA PRO A 659 5.48 40.29 8.61
C PRO A 659 4.31 39.52 8.00
N GLU A 660 4.47 39.00 6.80
CA GLU A 660 3.47 38.21 6.05
C GLU A 660 3.31 36.79 6.56
N LEU A 661 4.32 36.26 7.23
CA LEU A 661 4.30 34.87 7.72
C LEU A 661 3.47 34.75 9.00
N GLN A 662 2.69 33.65 9.10
CA GLN A 662 2.01 33.30 10.35
C GLN A 662 3.01 32.71 11.33
N ILE A 663 3.66 33.58 12.11
CA ILE A 663 4.67 33.22 13.11
C ILE A 663 4.25 33.74 14.46
N ASP A 664 4.28 32.87 15.49
CA ASP A 664 4.00 33.28 16.86
C ASP A 664 4.81 32.49 17.90
N GLY A 665 4.86 32.96 19.12
CA GLY A 665 5.56 32.41 20.30
C GLY A 665 6.16 33.50 21.17
N GLU A 666 6.86 33.14 22.22
CA GLU A 666 7.11 31.77 22.69
C GLU A 666 5.78 31.19 23.24
N MET A 667 5.54 29.91 23.02
CA MET A 667 4.32 29.25 23.49
C MET A 667 4.54 27.77 23.82
N HIS A 668 3.66 27.20 24.64
CA HIS A 668 3.59 25.77 24.91
C HIS A 668 3.15 24.98 23.66
N GLY A 669 3.53 23.70 23.57
CA GLY A 669 3.12 22.83 22.49
C GLY A 669 1.60 22.71 22.35
N GLU A 670 0.84 22.63 23.46
CA GLU A 670 -0.61 22.59 23.42
C GLU A 670 -1.25 23.85 22.81
N ALA A 671 -0.67 25.03 23.09
CA ALA A 671 -1.13 26.29 22.51
C ALA A 671 -0.78 26.36 21.00
N ALA A 672 0.31 25.76 20.58
CA ALA A 672 0.71 25.72 19.18
C ALA A 672 -0.27 24.89 18.31
N ILE A 673 -0.71 23.75 18.79
CA ILE A 673 -1.52 22.78 18.03
C ILE A 673 -3.04 22.84 18.35
N SER A 674 -3.48 23.80 19.15
CA SER A 674 -4.90 23.98 19.50
C SER A 674 -5.34 25.44 19.38
N GLU A 675 -6.03 25.76 18.29
CA GLU A 675 -6.63 27.07 18.07
C GLU A 675 -7.61 27.43 19.21
N ARG A 676 -8.38 26.45 19.71
CA ARG A 676 -9.31 26.65 20.84
C ARG A 676 -8.61 27.16 22.08
N ILE A 677 -7.44 26.59 22.45
CA ILE A 677 -6.66 27.04 23.62
C ILE A 677 -6.15 28.46 23.40
N ARG A 678 -5.66 28.77 22.19
CA ARG A 678 -5.18 30.12 21.86
C ARG A 678 -6.29 31.16 21.92
N LYS A 679 -7.42 30.92 21.28
CA LYS A 679 -8.58 31.85 21.31
C LYS A 679 -9.07 32.12 22.72
N LEU A 680 -9.07 31.10 23.59
CA LEU A 680 -9.55 31.23 24.96
C LEU A 680 -8.57 31.99 25.86
N ARG A 681 -7.26 31.71 25.73
CA ARG A 681 -6.24 32.22 26.67
C ARG A 681 -5.40 33.37 26.12
N PHE A 682 -5.23 33.44 24.80
CA PHE A 682 -4.35 34.39 24.11
C PHE A 682 -5.06 34.93 22.85
N PRO A 683 -6.13 35.72 22.98
CA PRO A 683 -6.95 36.21 21.86
C PRO A 683 -6.14 37.06 20.85
N ASP A 684 -5.05 37.71 21.32
CA ASP A 684 -4.17 38.53 20.49
C ASP A 684 -3.08 37.73 19.75
N ALA A 685 -3.07 36.38 19.86
CA ALA A 685 -2.13 35.54 19.14
C ALA A 685 -2.27 35.75 17.64
N ARG A 686 -1.12 35.91 16.95
CA ARG A 686 -1.09 36.11 15.49
C ARG A 686 -1.30 34.83 14.71
N LEU A 687 -0.96 33.68 15.29
CA LEU A 687 -1.19 32.38 14.70
C LEU A 687 -2.70 32.08 14.76
N ARG A 688 -3.37 32.09 13.61
CA ARG A 688 -4.85 31.96 13.53
C ARG A 688 -5.32 30.51 13.60
N ASP A 689 -4.58 29.60 12.95
CA ASP A 689 -4.87 28.16 12.91
C ASP A 689 -3.83 27.34 13.68
N ASN A 690 -3.96 26.02 13.72
CA ASN A 690 -2.98 25.13 14.34
C ASN A 690 -1.65 25.22 13.63
N ALA A 691 -0.55 25.31 14.40
CA ALA A 691 0.79 25.28 13.84
C ALA A 691 1.08 23.93 13.15
N ASN A 692 1.81 23.98 12.05
CA ASN A 692 2.33 22.81 11.35
C ASN A 692 3.87 22.80 11.26
N LEU A 693 4.52 23.93 11.57
CA LEU A 693 5.97 24.03 11.69
C LEU A 693 6.33 24.40 13.13
N LEU A 694 6.97 23.47 13.83
CA LEU A 694 7.33 23.54 15.24
C LEU A 694 8.83 23.75 15.37
N VAL A 695 9.25 24.96 15.77
CA VAL A 695 10.65 25.31 16.02
C VAL A 695 10.92 25.11 17.51
N MET A 696 11.75 24.13 17.84
CA MET A 696 12.04 23.74 19.21
C MET A 696 13.18 24.60 19.80
N PRO A 697 13.19 24.81 21.12
CA PRO A 697 14.18 25.69 21.77
C PRO A 697 15.60 25.12 21.79
N ASN A 698 15.76 23.80 21.65
CA ASN A 698 17.01 23.07 21.59
C ASN A 698 16.82 21.68 20.99
N MET A 699 17.94 20.99 20.72
CA MET A 699 17.92 19.67 20.07
C MET A 699 17.27 18.59 20.94
N ASP A 700 17.45 18.59 22.25
CA ASP A 700 16.82 17.59 23.13
C ASP A 700 15.30 17.66 23.04
N ALA A 701 14.73 18.88 23.14
CA ALA A 701 13.29 19.08 22.98
C ALA A 701 12.81 18.62 21.60
N ALA A 702 13.54 18.93 20.53
CA ALA A 702 13.20 18.55 19.17
C ALA A 702 13.25 17.03 18.97
N HIS A 703 14.36 16.41 19.34
CA HIS A 703 14.59 14.98 19.10
C HIS A 703 13.65 14.09 19.92
N ILE A 704 13.50 14.40 21.22
CA ILE A 704 12.60 13.66 22.12
C ILE A 704 11.16 13.78 21.64
N SER A 705 10.68 15.01 21.38
CA SER A 705 9.30 15.21 20.90
C SER A 705 9.04 14.50 19.57
N TYR A 706 9.95 14.63 18.61
CA TYR A 706 9.85 13.97 17.32
C TYR A 706 9.76 12.44 17.45
N THR A 707 10.67 11.83 18.21
CA THR A 707 10.72 10.37 18.34
C THR A 707 9.53 9.81 19.09
N LEU A 708 9.06 10.48 20.15
CA LEU A 708 7.85 10.10 20.88
C LEU A 708 6.59 10.24 20.01
N LEU A 709 6.41 11.38 19.34
CA LEU A 709 5.26 11.58 18.44
C LEU A 709 5.23 10.60 17.28
N LYS A 710 6.40 10.28 16.71
CA LYS A 710 6.53 9.26 15.66
C LYS A 710 6.05 7.90 16.15
N GLN A 711 6.51 7.47 17.33
CA GLN A 711 6.23 6.13 17.86
C GLN A 711 4.79 6.01 18.39
N ILE A 712 4.36 6.94 19.24
CA ILE A 712 3.03 6.91 19.89
C ILE A 712 1.93 7.25 18.88
N GLY A 713 2.18 8.22 18.00
CA GLY A 713 1.21 8.65 16.99
C GLY A 713 1.14 7.75 15.75
N GLY A 714 1.94 6.69 15.66
CA GLY A 714 2.02 5.83 14.46
C GLY A 714 2.41 6.64 13.21
N GLY A 715 3.29 7.65 13.37
CA GLY A 715 3.63 8.59 12.33
C GLY A 715 4.65 8.06 11.31
N VAL A 716 4.52 8.51 10.08
CA VAL A 716 5.53 8.33 9.03
C VAL A 716 6.41 9.55 8.96
N SER A 717 7.75 9.38 9.04
CA SER A 717 8.69 10.50 8.94
C SER A 717 9.24 10.66 7.53
N VAL A 718 9.45 11.93 7.12
CA VAL A 718 10.17 12.35 5.92
C VAL A 718 11.34 13.19 6.37
N GLY A 719 12.56 12.77 6.05
CA GLY A 719 13.77 13.44 6.51
C GLY A 719 14.76 12.47 7.19
N PRO A 720 15.84 13.01 7.83
CA PRO A 720 16.11 14.44 8.03
C PRO A 720 16.43 15.20 6.74
N ILE A 721 15.78 16.33 6.53
CA ILE A 721 16.09 17.28 5.46
C ILE A 721 17.20 18.20 5.96
N LEU A 722 18.35 18.19 5.32
CA LEU A 722 19.45 19.07 5.66
C LEU A 722 19.17 20.47 5.11
N LEU A 723 19.12 21.45 5.98
CA LEU A 723 18.87 22.85 5.67
C LEU A 723 20.20 23.64 5.56
N GLY A 724 20.24 24.59 4.63
CA GLY A 724 21.35 25.52 4.51
C GLY A 724 22.60 24.98 3.83
N ALA A 725 22.58 23.79 3.25
CA ALA A 725 23.70 23.23 2.49
C ALA A 725 23.88 23.91 1.13
N ALA A 726 25.15 24.04 0.69
CA ALA A 726 25.49 24.68 -0.58
C ALA A 726 25.15 23.83 -1.82
N ALA A 727 24.70 22.59 -1.67
CA ALA A 727 24.25 21.71 -2.76
C ALA A 727 23.11 20.78 -2.28
N PRO A 728 22.35 20.17 -3.20
CA PRO A 728 21.28 19.22 -2.85
C PRO A 728 21.85 17.93 -2.23
N ILE A 729 21.87 17.88 -0.91
CA ILE A 729 22.41 16.76 -0.14
C ILE A 729 21.63 16.57 1.14
N HIS A 730 21.33 15.30 1.48
CA HIS A 730 20.74 14.95 2.77
C HIS A 730 21.47 13.78 3.41
N ILE A 731 21.46 13.81 4.75
CA ILE A 731 22.07 12.77 5.57
C ILE A 731 20.94 12.01 6.24
N LEU A 732 20.79 10.76 5.87
CA LEU A 732 19.83 9.83 6.44
C LEU A 732 20.29 9.34 7.82
N THR A 733 19.50 8.47 8.43
CA THR A 733 19.86 7.82 9.71
C THR A 733 19.88 6.30 9.52
N GLU A 734 20.57 5.59 10.41
CA GLU A 734 20.61 4.11 10.40
C GLU A 734 19.21 3.47 10.53
N SER A 735 18.22 4.20 11.08
CA SER A 735 16.83 3.78 11.17
C SER A 735 16.00 4.07 9.90
N SER A 736 16.61 4.62 8.84
CA SER A 736 15.92 4.92 7.61
C SER A 736 15.45 3.64 6.90
N THR A 737 14.20 3.64 6.45
CA THR A 737 13.61 2.53 5.71
C THR A 737 13.84 2.71 4.22
N VAL A 738 13.66 1.66 3.41
CA VAL A 738 13.70 1.74 1.94
C VAL A 738 12.77 2.85 1.43
N ARG A 739 11.51 2.89 1.91
CA ARG A 739 10.58 3.96 1.56
C ARG A 739 11.07 5.34 1.99
N GLY A 740 11.72 5.44 3.15
CA GLY A 740 12.36 6.68 3.60
C GLY A 740 13.43 7.16 2.63
N ILE A 741 14.26 6.25 2.12
CA ILE A 741 15.28 6.54 1.10
C ILE A 741 14.63 7.00 -0.21
N VAL A 742 13.60 6.29 -0.69
CA VAL A 742 12.85 6.65 -1.90
C VAL A 742 12.19 8.02 -1.77
N ASN A 743 11.53 8.32 -0.64
CA ASN A 743 10.93 9.62 -0.36
C ASN A 743 11.99 10.74 -0.39
N MET A 744 13.13 10.52 0.27
CA MET A 744 14.21 11.49 0.30
C MET A 744 14.89 11.65 -1.05
N THR A 745 14.94 10.60 -1.87
CA THR A 745 15.41 10.69 -3.26
C THR A 745 14.52 11.63 -4.09
N ALA A 746 13.20 11.40 -4.08
CA ALA A 746 12.27 12.26 -4.80
C ALA A 746 12.38 13.73 -4.35
N TYR A 747 12.47 13.94 -3.03
CA TYR A 747 12.65 15.28 -2.45
C TYR A 747 13.96 15.95 -2.90
N THR A 748 15.08 15.21 -2.88
CA THR A 748 16.41 15.71 -3.25
C THR A 748 16.47 16.05 -4.75
N VAL A 749 15.80 15.25 -5.58
CA VAL A 749 15.66 15.53 -7.03
C VAL A 749 14.93 16.86 -7.26
N VAL A 750 13.81 17.09 -6.57
CA VAL A 750 13.06 18.36 -6.68
C VAL A 750 13.93 19.54 -6.22
N GLN A 751 14.73 19.37 -5.19
CA GLN A 751 15.69 20.40 -4.74
C GLN A 751 16.75 20.70 -5.83
N ALA A 752 17.26 19.66 -6.51
CA ALA A 752 18.21 19.84 -7.61
C ALA A 752 17.59 20.57 -8.80
N GLN A 753 16.35 20.24 -9.17
CA GLN A 753 15.58 20.90 -10.23
C GLN A 753 15.38 22.41 -9.94
N ILE A 754 14.99 22.74 -8.69
CA ILE A 754 14.77 24.14 -8.26
C ILE A 754 16.08 24.93 -8.36
N ARG A 755 17.19 24.34 -7.93
CA ARG A 755 18.48 24.98 -7.95
C ARG A 755 18.96 25.28 -9.38
N GLU A 756 18.83 24.31 -10.27
CA GLU A 756 19.19 24.49 -11.69
C GLU A 756 18.34 25.60 -12.36
N ALA A 757 17.04 25.67 -12.04
CA ALA A 757 16.17 26.71 -12.54
C ALA A 757 16.49 28.11 -12.01
N ALA A 758 17.23 28.21 -10.89
CA ALA A 758 17.66 29.47 -10.26
C ALA A 758 19.09 29.90 -10.66
N SER A 759 19.88 29.01 -11.29
CA SER A 759 21.25 29.24 -11.82
C SER A 759 21.18 29.81 -13.23
#